data_0720557e62a9462591800931e893f41d
#
_entry.id   0720557e62a9462591800931e893f41d
#
_cell.length_a   1.000
_cell.length_b   1.000
_cell.length_c   1.000
_cell.angle_alpha   90.00
_cell.angle_beta   90.00
_cell.angle_gamma   90.00
#
_symmetry.space_group_name_H-M   'P 1'
#
loop_
_entity.id
_entity.type
_entity.pdbx_description
1 polymer ?
#
loop_
_entity_poly.entity_id
_entity_poly.type
_entity_poly.pdbx_seq_one_letter_code
_entity_poly.pdbx_strand_id
1 'polypeptide(L)'
;MARPHSLRAGLALAAVLGAPAALSAQAVKQPVYVGSRACAECHEGKAAGNQYSHWLASAHSKAWASLATPEAKAMTRLSGLADDPEKAPICLGCHATAADAEAWEKDPGFRIEDGVQCEKCHGPGSEYMDEKVMRDPEASRRAGLRRFTKRDCAVCHYAKGSHVAVHRKPALEVDWAWEALAHPVPPGAGAAAAPASESPSKPVPGPQYVGSAACGSCHQGPAMGYQLSLWRMSRHAQAYAVLATPRAAAAAKKAGVDDPQRAPACLRCHAPGRMPGVAAAKTYDPREGVGCESCHGPGGDYAAASAGGHVGAAASVPRPVTEKTCRGCHEGTHEKPFDFAKARAAIVHPTRPEAATAAVGKRTALASAAVETGGQYGMAGSQGAKSFLDDLAVVYKNPVNLAFRPDGREVWAACEASGSVVVVDAVRRARVAEIPVGGQATDLVFSPDGSTAYVTSRLNDSVVVIDVATREVLRSLPVADEPHGVAVDPGGKTLFVMGTAFDAVSVVDLATGKETKRLAASRNPWSAALSPDGRRLLVTNALSRFVPFRTPPVSEVTVFDVASQRVEDRWVVPESNLLLGVAWHPSGEFALATLNRTKNLVPMTRLLQGWTITNGIAVLWKDGRVDQVLLDEPQRYFADVTDVAFAPDGKKAFVTSAGTDRVAVIDVERLVALVRRSSDEERKDVLPNWLGASSEFVVARIPVKENPRGIVVAPDGGTAWVANTLDDSLSVIDVARGETVARVDLGGPRKVTHLREGERLFHSANIAFQRQFACATCHPDGHVDGLTYDIEADGIGVSPVDNRTLRGIYDTDPFKWEGTNPSLARQCGARLAVFFTRIAPFTPEQLKAVNDYTVTIPRPPNRHRPPGAPLTPAQRRGKVLFERARTNDGREIPNEGRCLFCHFPPYFTDRQQRDVGTKQPLDRQGKFDVPHLNNIYDSAPYLHNGMANTLEEIWTVHNPYDTHGYTNDMTKDQLNDLIEYLKTL
;
A
#
# COMPACT_ATOMS: atom_id res chain seq x y z
N MET A 1 -19.65 -24.52 69.30
CA MET A 1 -19.85 -25.81 70.02
C MET A 1 -20.19 -26.88 69.07
N ALA A 2 -19.49 -28.04 69.20
CA ALA A 2 -19.71 -29.38 68.65
C ALA A 2 -19.33 -29.65 67.18
N ARG A 3 -18.16 -30.24 67.02
CA ARG A 3 -17.73 -31.31 66.07
C ARG A 3 -18.30 -32.64 66.59
N PRO A 4 -18.00 -33.81 65.94
CA PRO A 4 -18.02 -34.33 64.58
C PRO A 4 -18.77 -35.64 64.45
N HIS A 5 -18.82 -36.27 63.27
CA HIS A 5 -18.64 -37.73 63.12
C HIS A 5 -18.28 -38.18 61.73
N SER A 6 -17.21 -38.90 61.66
CA SER A 6 -16.63 -39.59 60.50
C SER A 6 -17.40 -40.90 60.19
N LEU A 7 -17.51 -41.32 58.98
CA LEU A 7 -17.67 -42.68 58.53
C LEU A 7 -16.83 -42.93 57.27
N ARG A 8 -15.82 -43.79 57.43
CA ARG A 8 -15.07 -44.41 56.33
C ARG A 8 -15.89 -45.60 55.78
N ALA A 9 -16.05 -45.64 54.45
CA ALA A 9 -16.35 -46.89 53.78
C ALA A 9 -15.37 -46.97 52.58
N GLY A 10 -14.50 -47.99 52.69
CA GLY A 10 -13.58 -48.37 51.64
C GLY A 10 -14.32 -49.16 50.54
N LEU A 11 -14.02 -48.87 49.30
CA LEU A 11 -14.31 -49.69 48.14
C LEU A 11 -13.04 -49.83 47.30
N ALA A 12 -12.58 -51.07 47.14
CA ALA A 12 -11.47 -51.44 46.27
C ALA A 12 -11.87 -51.16 44.78
N LEU A 13 -11.08 -50.41 44.09
CA LEU A 13 -11.19 -50.20 42.64
C LEU A 13 -10.10 -51.00 41.95
N ALA A 14 -10.51 -52.06 41.23
CA ALA A 14 -9.63 -52.86 40.38
C ALA A 14 -9.10 -51.96 39.23
N ALA A 15 -7.78 -51.85 39.10
CA ALA A 15 -7.12 -51.19 38.02
C ALA A 15 -7.24 -52.00 36.71
N VAL A 16 -8.05 -51.55 35.78
CA VAL A 16 -7.99 -51.98 34.40
C VAL A 16 -7.04 -51.01 33.68
N LEU A 17 -5.83 -51.45 33.44
CA LEU A 17 -4.88 -50.78 32.56
C LEU A 17 -5.37 -50.90 31.10
N GLY A 18 -6.17 -49.99 30.64
CA GLY A 18 -6.39 -49.74 29.22
C GLY A 18 -5.26 -48.89 28.71
N ALA A 19 -4.42 -49.44 27.83
CA ALA A 19 -3.44 -48.66 27.06
C ALA A 19 -4.16 -47.55 26.27
N PRO A 20 -3.68 -46.30 26.28
CA PRO A 20 -4.20 -45.32 25.38
C PRO A 20 -3.85 -45.75 23.96
N ALA A 21 -4.87 -46.05 23.15
CA ALA A 21 -4.71 -46.09 21.72
C ALA A 21 -4.21 -44.71 21.29
N ALA A 22 -2.95 -44.65 20.90
CA ALA A 22 -2.40 -43.51 20.21
C ALA A 22 -3.18 -43.38 18.90
N LEU A 23 -4.23 -42.55 18.90
CA LEU A 23 -4.74 -41.93 17.69
C LEU A 23 -3.56 -41.14 17.14
N SER A 24 -2.83 -41.73 16.19
CA SER A 24 -1.94 -40.97 15.32
C SER A 24 -2.83 -39.94 14.63
N ALA A 25 -2.75 -38.70 15.09
CA ALA A 25 -3.22 -37.60 14.31
C ALA A 25 -2.47 -37.69 12.96
N GLN A 26 -3.14 -38.24 11.95
CA GLN A 26 -2.65 -38.07 10.59
C GLN A 26 -2.55 -36.57 10.37
N ALA A 27 -1.32 -36.07 10.24
CA ALA A 27 -1.07 -34.71 9.86
C ALA A 27 -1.92 -34.45 8.63
N VAL A 28 -2.86 -33.50 8.71
CA VAL A 28 -3.70 -33.10 7.58
C VAL A 28 -2.72 -32.62 6.51
N LYS A 29 -2.59 -33.41 5.46
CA LYS A 29 -1.72 -33.09 4.35
C LYS A 29 -2.22 -31.80 3.71
N GLN A 30 -1.40 -30.75 3.70
CA GLN A 30 -1.77 -29.48 3.08
C GLN A 30 -1.51 -29.57 1.58
N PRO A 31 -2.51 -29.26 0.74
CA PRO A 31 -2.34 -29.32 -0.70
C PRO A 31 -1.33 -28.26 -1.17
N VAL A 32 -0.44 -28.62 -2.10
CA VAL A 32 0.56 -27.76 -2.69
C VAL A 32 0.27 -27.49 -4.16
N TYR A 33 0.76 -26.37 -4.66
CA TYR A 33 0.67 -26.01 -6.07
C TYR A 33 1.70 -26.78 -6.88
N VAL A 34 1.24 -27.56 -7.86
CA VAL A 34 2.10 -28.45 -8.68
C VAL A 34 2.50 -27.79 -10.00
N GLY A 35 1.76 -26.79 -10.46
CA GLY A 35 2.00 -26.08 -11.71
C GLY A 35 1.31 -26.69 -12.92
N SER A 36 1.05 -25.82 -13.92
CA SER A 36 0.33 -26.18 -15.15
C SER A 36 0.99 -27.30 -15.96
N ARG A 37 2.30 -27.47 -15.85
CA ARG A 37 3.04 -28.54 -16.56
C ARG A 37 2.70 -29.93 -16.04
N ALA A 38 2.49 -30.08 -14.74
CA ALA A 38 2.02 -31.33 -14.15
C ALA A 38 0.61 -31.68 -14.65
N CYS A 39 -0.27 -30.67 -14.77
CA CYS A 39 -1.61 -30.87 -15.34
C CYS A 39 -1.56 -31.30 -16.81
N ALA A 40 -0.60 -30.79 -17.56
CA ALA A 40 -0.43 -31.09 -18.98
C ALA A 40 -0.19 -32.57 -19.28
N GLU A 41 0.34 -33.36 -18.33
CA GLU A 41 0.58 -34.78 -18.51
C GLU A 41 -0.71 -35.57 -18.86
N CYS A 42 -1.86 -35.14 -18.34
CA CYS A 42 -3.16 -35.76 -18.58
C CYS A 42 -4.11 -34.85 -19.40
N HIS A 43 -3.95 -33.52 -19.33
CA HIS A 43 -4.88 -32.56 -19.92
C HIS A 43 -4.41 -31.98 -21.26
N GLU A 44 -3.52 -32.71 -21.97
CA GLU A 44 -3.06 -32.42 -23.33
C GLU A 44 -3.49 -33.49 -24.30
N GLY A 45 -3.65 -33.11 -25.56
CA GLY A 45 -4.04 -33.97 -26.68
C GLY A 45 -5.54 -33.96 -26.95
N LYS A 46 -5.91 -34.41 -28.17
CA LYS A 46 -7.27 -34.35 -28.71
C LYS A 46 -8.29 -35.09 -27.85
N ALA A 47 -7.91 -36.21 -27.24
CA ALA A 47 -8.79 -37.00 -26.37
C ALA A 47 -9.14 -36.29 -25.07
N ALA A 48 -8.26 -35.45 -24.56
CA ALA A 48 -8.49 -34.58 -23.38
C ALA A 48 -9.07 -33.22 -23.75
N GLY A 49 -9.28 -32.91 -25.03
CA GLY A 49 -9.77 -31.62 -25.50
C GLY A 49 -8.71 -30.52 -25.57
N ASN A 50 -7.43 -30.87 -25.60
CA ASN A 50 -6.29 -29.95 -25.68
C ASN A 50 -6.34 -28.81 -24.63
N GLN A 51 -6.75 -29.10 -23.42
CA GLN A 51 -6.99 -28.11 -22.38
C GLN A 51 -5.74 -27.30 -22.05
N TYR A 52 -4.57 -27.95 -21.93
CA TYR A 52 -3.30 -27.27 -21.69
C TYR A 52 -2.92 -26.36 -22.88
N SER A 53 -3.00 -26.82 -24.11
CA SER A 53 -2.73 -25.98 -25.30
C SER A 53 -3.69 -24.81 -25.39
N HIS A 54 -4.96 -24.99 -25.02
CA HIS A 54 -5.95 -23.90 -24.96
C HIS A 54 -5.55 -22.81 -23.96
N TRP A 55 -5.17 -23.25 -22.77
CA TRP A 55 -4.62 -22.33 -21.76
C TRP A 55 -3.32 -21.66 -22.26
N LEU A 56 -2.38 -22.42 -22.81
CA LEU A 56 -1.07 -21.91 -23.28
C LEU A 56 -1.23 -20.84 -24.38
N ALA A 57 -2.26 -20.97 -25.23
CA ALA A 57 -2.59 -19.98 -26.26
C ALA A 57 -3.28 -18.73 -25.70
N SER A 58 -3.82 -18.77 -24.49
CA SER A 58 -4.57 -17.68 -23.85
C SER A 58 -3.67 -16.55 -23.35
N ALA A 59 -4.29 -15.44 -22.95
CA ALA A 59 -3.61 -14.34 -22.28
C ALA A 59 -3.12 -14.72 -20.87
N HIS A 60 -3.75 -15.70 -20.22
CA HIS A 60 -3.43 -16.14 -18.86
C HIS A 60 -2.01 -16.71 -18.75
N SER A 61 -1.57 -17.52 -19.72
CA SER A 61 -0.19 -18.04 -19.74
C SER A 61 0.89 -16.94 -19.90
N LYS A 62 0.50 -15.74 -20.36
CA LYS A 62 1.39 -14.59 -20.56
C LYS A 62 1.24 -13.53 -19.48
N ALA A 63 0.32 -13.74 -18.54
CA ALA A 63 -0.04 -12.70 -17.58
C ALA A 63 1.18 -12.22 -16.77
N TRP A 64 2.01 -13.13 -16.26
CA TRP A 64 3.25 -12.74 -15.58
C TRP A 64 4.23 -12.02 -16.51
N ALA A 65 4.46 -12.52 -17.71
CA ALA A 65 5.38 -11.91 -18.67
C ALA A 65 4.95 -10.49 -19.07
N SER A 66 3.65 -10.18 -19.03
CA SER A 66 3.14 -8.83 -19.30
C SER A 66 3.59 -7.78 -18.30
N LEU A 67 4.01 -8.19 -17.09
CA LEU A 67 4.53 -7.31 -16.06
C LEU A 67 5.90 -6.69 -16.42
N ALA A 68 6.62 -7.27 -17.37
CA ALA A 68 7.88 -6.71 -17.89
C ALA A 68 7.68 -5.50 -18.83
N THR A 69 6.43 -5.20 -19.22
CA THR A 69 6.15 -4.13 -20.20
C THR A 69 6.32 -2.73 -19.60
N PRO A 70 6.58 -1.71 -20.43
CA PRO A 70 6.59 -0.31 -19.97
C PRO A 70 5.27 0.13 -19.38
N GLU A 71 4.14 -0.41 -19.90
CA GLU A 71 2.80 -0.15 -19.39
C GLU A 71 2.66 -0.66 -17.96
N ALA A 72 3.15 -1.87 -17.65
CA ALA A 72 3.14 -2.39 -16.29
C ALA A 72 3.96 -1.53 -15.34
N LYS A 73 5.15 -1.07 -15.77
CA LYS A 73 5.97 -0.13 -15.00
C LYS A 73 5.29 1.23 -14.79
N ALA A 74 4.55 1.69 -15.79
CA ALA A 74 3.74 2.87 -15.67
C ALA A 74 2.63 2.69 -14.63
N MET A 75 1.91 1.56 -14.67
CA MET A 75 0.89 1.21 -13.68
C MET A 75 1.45 1.12 -12.26
N THR A 76 2.65 0.54 -12.10
CA THR A 76 3.33 0.43 -10.81
C THR A 76 3.61 1.81 -10.21
N ARG A 77 4.16 2.73 -11.02
CA ARG A 77 4.37 4.12 -10.59
C ARG A 77 3.06 4.83 -10.24
N LEU A 78 2.01 4.65 -11.06
CA LEU A 78 0.67 5.18 -10.79
C LEU A 78 0.09 4.67 -9.46
N SER A 79 0.44 3.44 -9.10
CA SER A 79 -0.02 2.82 -7.86
C SER A 79 0.88 3.15 -6.66
N GLY A 80 1.88 4.03 -6.82
CA GLY A 80 2.80 4.40 -5.74
C GLY A 80 3.71 3.27 -5.26
N LEU A 81 3.93 2.24 -6.10
CA LEU A 81 4.74 1.08 -5.72
C LEU A 81 6.21 1.30 -6.12
N ALA A 82 7.11 1.04 -5.18
CA ALA A 82 8.56 1.10 -5.42
C ALA A 82 9.10 -0.17 -6.11
N ASP A 83 8.40 -1.29 -5.94
CA ASP A 83 8.83 -2.60 -6.44
C ASP A 83 8.68 -2.72 -7.97
N ASP A 84 9.56 -3.55 -8.56
CA ASP A 84 9.37 -3.98 -9.95
C ASP A 84 8.02 -4.74 -10.08
N PRO A 85 7.21 -4.49 -11.12
CA PRO A 85 5.93 -5.18 -11.31
C PRO A 85 6.00 -6.70 -11.21
N GLU A 86 7.10 -7.32 -11.69
CA GLU A 86 7.32 -8.77 -11.61
C GLU A 86 7.55 -9.28 -10.17
N LYS A 87 7.74 -8.39 -9.20
CA LYS A 87 7.94 -8.70 -7.78
C LYS A 87 6.84 -8.14 -6.88
N ALA A 88 6.07 -7.16 -7.37
CA ALA A 88 5.04 -6.51 -6.60
C ALA A 88 3.87 -7.47 -6.30
N PRO A 89 3.57 -7.80 -5.03
CA PRO A 89 2.50 -8.75 -4.67
C PRO A 89 1.15 -8.37 -5.26
N ILE A 90 0.84 -7.09 -5.28
CA ILE A 90 -0.43 -6.56 -5.82
C ILE A 90 -0.59 -6.82 -7.32
N CYS A 91 0.50 -6.81 -8.09
CA CYS A 91 0.49 -7.16 -9.51
C CYS A 91 0.39 -8.68 -9.67
N LEU A 92 1.23 -9.41 -8.93
CA LEU A 92 1.31 -10.86 -8.98
C LEU A 92 -0.01 -11.54 -8.58
N GLY A 93 -0.78 -10.95 -7.67
CA GLY A 93 -2.07 -11.47 -7.22
C GLY A 93 -3.04 -11.77 -8.37
N CYS A 94 -3.01 -10.96 -9.45
CA CYS A 94 -3.81 -11.17 -10.66
C CYS A 94 -3.01 -11.77 -11.82
N HIS A 95 -1.72 -11.52 -11.89
CA HIS A 95 -0.87 -11.89 -13.01
C HIS A 95 -0.11 -13.21 -12.81
N ALA A 96 -0.21 -13.84 -11.64
CA ALA A 96 0.42 -15.12 -11.34
C ALA A 96 -0.45 -15.99 -10.42
N THR A 97 -0.27 -17.31 -10.53
CA THR A 97 -0.84 -18.27 -9.58
C THR A 97 0.09 -18.39 -8.38
N ALA A 98 -0.47 -18.61 -7.19
CA ALA A 98 0.28 -18.83 -5.94
C ALA A 98 1.31 -17.72 -5.64
N ALA A 99 0.97 -16.47 -5.99
CA ALA A 99 1.84 -15.32 -5.73
C ALA A 99 2.02 -15.03 -4.23
N ASP A 100 1.00 -15.32 -3.45
CA ASP A 100 0.94 -15.20 -1.99
C ASP A 100 1.30 -16.49 -1.25
N ALA A 101 1.59 -17.58 -1.97
CA ALA A 101 1.97 -18.86 -1.39
C ALA A 101 3.45 -18.88 -0.97
N GLU A 102 3.74 -19.52 0.15
CA GLU A 102 5.10 -19.74 0.64
C GLU A 102 5.82 -20.84 -0.15
N ALA A 103 7.14 -20.94 0.02
CA ALA A 103 7.95 -21.93 -0.71
C ALA A 103 7.50 -23.38 -0.46
N TRP A 104 7.05 -23.71 0.75
CA TRP A 104 6.58 -25.04 1.12
C TRP A 104 5.20 -25.40 0.54
N GLU A 105 4.43 -24.41 0.09
CA GLU A 105 3.14 -24.59 -0.57
C GLU A 105 3.28 -24.86 -2.07
N LYS A 106 4.49 -24.93 -2.59
CA LYS A 106 4.80 -25.09 -4.01
C LYS A 106 5.66 -26.32 -4.22
N ASP A 107 5.30 -27.13 -5.19
CA ASP A 107 6.16 -28.20 -5.67
C ASP A 107 7.44 -27.62 -6.29
N PRO A 108 8.61 -28.30 -6.21
CA PRO A 108 9.83 -27.84 -6.86
C PRO A 108 9.72 -27.61 -8.37
N GLY A 109 8.75 -28.24 -9.03
CA GLY A 109 8.43 -28.05 -10.44
C GLY A 109 7.52 -26.85 -10.74
N PHE A 110 6.90 -26.25 -9.73
CA PHE A 110 6.03 -25.08 -9.89
C PHE A 110 6.83 -23.84 -10.34
N ARG A 111 6.27 -23.08 -11.28
CA ARG A 111 6.89 -21.86 -11.82
C ARG A 111 5.89 -20.72 -11.83
N ILE A 112 6.18 -19.66 -11.10
CA ILE A 112 5.35 -18.45 -11.05
C ILE A 112 5.29 -17.72 -12.40
N GLU A 113 6.35 -17.85 -13.18
CA GLU A 113 6.49 -17.26 -14.51
C GLU A 113 5.51 -17.85 -15.54
N ASP A 114 4.88 -18.99 -15.26
CA ASP A 114 3.83 -19.54 -16.10
C ASP A 114 2.51 -18.75 -16.01
N GLY A 115 2.46 -17.68 -15.22
CA GLY A 115 1.37 -16.73 -15.17
C GLY A 115 0.15 -17.24 -14.41
N VAL A 116 -1.05 -16.99 -14.94
CA VAL A 116 -2.31 -17.46 -14.36
C VAL A 116 -2.54 -18.90 -14.83
N GLN A 117 -2.18 -19.86 -13.99
CA GLN A 117 -2.19 -21.30 -14.29
C GLN A 117 -3.53 -21.96 -13.92
N CYS A 118 -3.67 -23.25 -14.26
CA CYS A 118 -4.87 -24.04 -14.00
C CYS A 118 -5.33 -23.96 -12.54
N GLU A 119 -4.39 -24.03 -11.61
CA GLU A 119 -4.64 -24.03 -10.16
C GLU A 119 -5.14 -22.69 -9.61
N LYS A 120 -5.02 -21.59 -10.35
CA LYS A 120 -5.67 -20.32 -9.96
C LYS A 120 -7.19 -20.48 -9.90
N CYS A 121 -7.75 -21.24 -10.84
CA CYS A 121 -9.16 -21.53 -10.94
C CYS A 121 -9.55 -22.81 -10.18
N HIS A 122 -8.73 -23.85 -10.30
CA HIS A 122 -9.05 -25.19 -9.83
C HIS A 122 -8.54 -25.50 -8.40
N GLY A 123 -7.70 -24.64 -7.80
CA GLY A 123 -7.07 -24.84 -6.49
C GLY A 123 -5.80 -25.70 -6.58
N PRO A 124 -4.98 -25.75 -5.48
CA PRO A 124 -3.74 -26.51 -5.43
C PRO A 124 -3.93 -27.99 -5.77
N GLY A 125 -3.11 -28.52 -6.66
CA GLY A 125 -3.35 -29.79 -7.38
C GLY A 125 -2.85 -31.05 -6.72
N SER A 126 -1.94 -31.00 -5.73
CA SER A 126 -1.23 -32.17 -5.23
C SER A 126 -2.12 -33.31 -4.74
N GLU A 127 -3.27 -33.00 -4.17
CA GLU A 127 -4.15 -34.00 -3.55
C GLU A 127 -5.20 -34.56 -4.53
N TYR A 128 -5.51 -33.85 -5.62
CA TYR A 128 -6.49 -34.31 -6.61
C TYR A 128 -5.90 -34.70 -7.97
N MET A 129 -4.60 -34.47 -8.21
CA MET A 129 -3.97 -34.84 -9.48
C MET A 129 -3.79 -36.35 -9.70
N ASP A 130 -3.94 -37.16 -8.65
CA ASP A 130 -3.93 -38.64 -8.80
C ASP A 130 -5.09 -39.08 -9.70
N GLU A 131 -4.80 -39.96 -10.68
CA GLU A 131 -5.77 -40.37 -11.71
C GLU A 131 -7.06 -40.96 -11.09
N LYS A 132 -6.93 -41.73 -10.01
CA LYS A 132 -8.10 -42.37 -9.36
C LYS A 132 -8.97 -41.31 -8.65
N VAL A 133 -8.34 -40.33 -8.03
CA VAL A 133 -9.03 -39.20 -7.37
C VAL A 133 -9.69 -38.30 -8.41
N MET A 134 -8.99 -37.97 -9.50
CA MET A 134 -9.50 -37.09 -10.53
C MET A 134 -10.68 -37.69 -11.32
N ARG A 135 -10.74 -39.04 -11.48
CA ARG A 135 -11.86 -39.74 -12.13
C ARG A 135 -13.14 -39.78 -11.28
N ASP A 136 -13.06 -39.57 -9.99
CA ASP A 136 -14.19 -39.48 -9.08
C ASP A 136 -14.51 -37.99 -8.78
N PRO A 137 -15.66 -37.46 -9.28
CA PRO A 137 -16.02 -36.07 -9.10
C PRO A 137 -16.23 -35.65 -7.62
N GLU A 138 -16.57 -36.59 -6.75
CA GLU A 138 -16.71 -36.31 -5.32
C GLU A 138 -15.39 -36.37 -4.58
N ALA A 139 -14.55 -37.39 -4.88
CA ALA A 139 -13.22 -37.51 -4.34
C ALA A 139 -12.34 -36.30 -4.72
N SER A 140 -12.37 -35.88 -5.97
CA SER A 140 -11.61 -34.73 -6.43
C SER A 140 -12.02 -33.42 -5.74
N ARG A 141 -13.33 -33.23 -5.51
CA ARG A 141 -13.82 -32.06 -4.75
C ARG A 141 -13.38 -32.12 -3.28
N ARG A 142 -13.47 -33.32 -2.65
CA ARG A 142 -12.98 -33.48 -1.27
C ARG A 142 -11.47 -33.26 -1.16
N ALA A 143 -10.74 -33.56 -2.21
CA ALA A 143 -9.30 -33.31 -2.32
C ALA A 143 -8.92 -31.88 -2.71
N GLY A 144 -9.89 -30.96 -2.84
CA GLY A 144 -9.65 -29.53 -3.03
C GLY A 144 -9.90 -29.00 -4.45
N LEU A 145 -10.36 -29.85 -5.39
CA LEU A 145 -10.71 -29.36 -6.74
C LEU A 145 -11.92 -28.41 -6.67
N ARG A 146 -11.70 -27.15 -7.05
CA ARG A 146 -12.71 -26.09 -7.01
C ARG A 146 -13.58 -26.11 -8.26
N ARG A 147 -14.88 -25.86 -8.09
CA ARG A 147 -15.77 -25.47 -9.21
C ARG A 147 -15.62 -23.97 -9.42
N PHE A 148 -15.06 -23.62 -10.53
CA PHE A 148 -14.88 -22.23 -10.94
C PHE A 148 -16.15 -21.72 -11.64
N THR A 149 -16.50 -20.45 -11.40
CA THR A 149 -17.70 -19.80 -11.93
C THR A 149 -17.34 -18.47 -12.58
N LYS A 150 -18.24 -17.90 -13.40
CA LYS A 150 -18.04 -16.55 -13.97
C LYS A 150 -17.76 -15.49 -12.93
N ARG A 151 -18.29 -15.64 -11.72
CA ARG A 151 -18.06 -14.74 -10.61
C ARG A 151 -16.59 -14.71 -10.18
N ASP A 152 -15.93 -15.84 -10.22
CA ASP A 152 -14.51 -15.95 -9.84
C ASP A 152 -13.60 -15.21 -10.84
N CYS A 153 -14.03 -15.01 -12.07
CA CYS A 153 -13.32 -14.18 -13.05
C CYS A 153 -13.28 -12.71 -12.63
N ALA A 154 -14.35 -12.21 -12.01
CA ALA A 154 -14.47 -10.81 -11.63
C ALA A 154 -13.42 -10.37 -10.58
N VAL A 155 -12.77 -11.30 -9.88
CA VAL A 155 -11.66 -11.04 -8.95
C VAL A 155 -10.50 -10.32 -9.64
N CYS A 156 -10.19 -10.72 -10.88
CA CYS A 156 -9.10 -10.16 -11.67
C CYS A 156 -9.61 -9.30 -12.85
N HIS A 157 -10.79 -9.66 -13.40
CA HIS A 157 -11.38 -9.03 -14.59
C HIS A 157 -12.44 -7.99 -14.22
N TYR A 158 -12.00 -6.88 -13.67
CA TYR A 158 -12.84 -5.70 -13.44
C TYR A 158 -12.11 -4.43 -13.92
N ALA A 159 -12.84 -3.33 -14.03
CA ALA A 159 -12.26 -2.06 -14.45
C ALA A 159 -11.26 -1.56 -13.40
N LYS A 160 -9.97 -1.78 -13.65
CA LYS A 160 -8.88 -1.24 -12.84
C LYS A 160 -8.50 0.12 -13.39
N GLY A 161 -8.54 1.15 -12.57
CA GLY A 161 -8.24 2.49 -13.01
C GLY A 161 -6.83 2.61 -13.60
N SER A 162 -5.78 1.92 -13.03
CA SER A 162 -4.42 1.87 -13.61
C SER A 162 -4.41 1.26 -15.00
N HIS A 163 -5.13 0.18 -15.20
CA HIS A 163 -5.22 -0.49 -16.48
C HIS A 163 -6.01 0.35 -17.49
N VAL A 164 -7.13 0.93 -17.05
CA VAL A 164 -7.93 1.84 -17.89
C VAL A 164 -7.13 3.09 -18.25
N ALA A 165 -6.42 3.69 -17.30
CA ALA A 165 -5.61 4.89 -17.53
C ALA A 165 -4.47 4.65 -18.54
N VAL A 166 -3.82 3.48 -18.49
CA VAL A 166 -2.68 3.14 -19.36
C VAL A 166 -3.13 2.53 -20.68
N HIS A 167 -4.04 1.53 -20.63
CA HIS A 167 -4.48 0.83 -21.84
C HIS A 167 -5.64 1.49 -22.59
N ARG A 168 -6.40 2.37 -21.90
CA ARG A 168 -7.59 3.03 -22.45
C ARG A 168 -8.65 2.07 -23.00
N LYS A 169 -8.67 0.85 -22.49
CA LYS A 169 -9.64 -0.17 -22.82
C LYS A 169 -10.65 -0.30 -21.69
N PRO A 170 -11.93 -0.57 -22.01
CA PRO A 170 -12.89 -0.94 -20.98
C PRO A 170 -12.44 -2.20 -20.27
N ALA A 171 -13.02 -2.46 -19.10
CA ALA A 171 -12.83 -3.74 -18.44
C ALA A 171 -13.19 -4.87 -19.40
N LEU A 172 -12.46 -5.99 -19.29
CA LEU A 172 -12.79 -7.20 -20.03
C LEU A 172 -14.18 -7.67 -19.58
N GLU A 173 -15.11 -7.83 -20.52
CA GLU A 173 -16.40 -8.42 -20.22
C GLU A 173 -16.22 -9.87 -19.78
N VAL A 174 -16.72 -10.21 -18.58
CA VAL A 174 -16.55 -11.53 -18.00
C VAL A 174 -17.16 -12.63 -18.87
N ASP A 175 -18.31 -12.37 -19.53
CA ASP A 175 -18.94 -13.33 -20.40
C ASP A 175 -18.06 -13.67 -21.61
N TRP A 176 -17.48 -12.69 -22.25
CA TRP A 176 -16.53 -12.92 -23.34
C TRP A 176 -15.26 -13.63 -22.86
N ALA A 177 -14.72 -13.24 -21.69
CA ALA A 177 -13.53 -13.89 -21.11
C ALA A 177 -13.82 -15.35 -20.76
N TRP A 178 -15.00 -15.63 -20.24
CA TRP A 178 -15.45 -16.99 -19.93
C TRP A 178 -15.52 -17.86 -21.20
N GLU A 179 -16.18 -17.39 -22.26
CA GLU A 179 -16.28 -18.12 -23.53
C GLU A 179 -14.90 -18.35 -24.17
N ALA A 180 -14.01 -17.37 -24.09
CA ALA A 180 -12.68 -17.46 -24.66
C ALA A 180 -11.75 -18.43 -23.90
N LEU A 181 -12.01 -18.67 -22.60
CA LEU A 181 -11.18 -19.54 -21.75
C LEU A 181 -11.81 -20.92 -21.50
N ALA A 182 -13.15 -21.04 -21.65
CA ALA A 182 -13.84 -22.30 -21.47
C ALA A 182 -13.25 -23.37 -22.39
N HIS A 183 -12.55 -24.33 -21.80
CA HIS A 183 -11.97 -25.42 -22.54
C HIS A 183 -12.97 -26.57 -22.64
N PRO A 184 -13.07 -27.25 -23.81
CA PRO A 184 -14.02 -28.33 -24.01
C PRO A 184 -13.66 -29.55 -23.15
N VAL A 185 -14.70 -30.14 -22.53
CA VAL A 185 -14.58 -31.47 -21.93
C VAL A 185 -15.22 -32.44 -22.94
N PRO A 186 -14.47 -33.30 -23.63
CA PRO A 186 -15.07 -34.24 -24.58
C PRO A 186 -16.07 -35.18 -23.93
N PRO A 187 -17.19 -35.52 -24.59
CA PRO A 187 -18.11 -36.53 -24.11
C PRO A 187 -17.36 -37.85 -23.91
N GLY A 188 -17.38 -38.42 -22.72
CA GLY A 188 -16.70 -39.66 -22.39
C GLY A 188 -15.20 -39.53 -22.00
N ALA A 189 -14.71 -38.35 -21.67
CA ALA A 189 -13.33 -38.06 -21.24
C ALA A 189 -12.91 -38.72 -19.91
N GLY A 190 -13.49 -39.84 -19.54
CA GLY A 190 -13.10 -40.65 -18.37
C GLY A 190 -11.95 -41.62 -18.65
N ALA A 191 -11.33 -41.66 -19.82
CA ALA A 191 -10.35 -42.68 -20.12
C ALA A 191 -9.41 -42.35 -21.29
N ALA A 192 -8.63 -41.28 -21.19
CA ALA A 192 -7.48 -41.14 -22.05
C ALA A 192 -6.24 -41.70 -21.32
N ALA A 193 -5.69 -42.80 -21.84
CA ALA A 193 -4.40 -43.31 -21.38
C ALA A 193 -3.33 -42.25 -21.65
N ALA A 194 -2.56 -41.90 -20.62
CA ALA A 194 -1.37 -41.07 -20.78
C ALA A 194 -0.45 -41.70 -21.84
N PRO A 195 0.14 -40.91 -22.75
CA PRO A 195 1.21 -41.41 -23.58
C PRO A 195 2.34 -41.84 -22.65
N ALA A 196 2.83 -43.09 -22.83
CA ALA A 196 3.91 -43.64 -22.06
C ALA A 196 5.10 -42.67 -22.04
N SER A 197 5.45 -42.16 -20.88
CA SER A 197 6.69 -41.44 -20.67
C SER A 197 7.84 -42.43 -20.93
N GLU A 198 8.64 -42.16 -21.94
CA GLU A 198 9.90 -42.85 -22.09
C GLU A 198 10.75 -42.66 -20.82
N SER A 199 11.16 -43.76 -20.22
CA SER A 199 11.98 -43.78 -19.02
C SER A 199 13.24 -42.95 -19.19
N PRO A 200 13.67 -42.21 -18.15
CA PRO A 200 14.79 -41.28 -18.24
C PRO A 200 16.08 -42.04 -18.54
N SER A 201 16.70 -41.76 -19.69
CA SER A 201 18.07 -42.17 -19.99
C SER A 201 19.02 -41.47 -18.99
N LYS A 202 20.04 -42.21 -18.54
CA LYS A 202 21.12 -41.64 -17.66
C LYS A 202 21.72 -40.40 -18.33
N PRO A 203 22.17 -39.40 -17.54
CA PRO A 203 22.85 -38.23 -18.07
C PRO A 203 24.06 -38.66 -18.92
N VAL A 204 24.06 -38.34 -20.20
CA VAL A 204 25.20 -38.57 -21.09
C VAL A 204 26.00 -37.27 -21.13
N PRO A 205 27.33 -37.26 -20.88
CA PRO A 205 28.16 -36.07 -21.06
C PRO A 205 28.08 -35.58 -22.51
N GLY A 206 27.80 -34.30 -22.70
CA GLY A 206 27.69 -33.65 -24.00
C GLY A 206 26.60 -32.59 -24.05
N PRO A 207 26.50 -31.87 -25.17
CA PRO A 207 25.46 -30.85 -25.34
C PRO A 207 24.07 -31.46 -25.19
N GLN A 208 23.24 -30.91 -24.31
CA GLN A 208 21.87 -31.34 -24.07
C GLN A 208 20.91 -30.15 -24.08
N TYR A 209 19.64 -30.39 -24.46
CA TYR A 209 18.58 -29.43 -24.39
C TYR A 209 18.05 -29.36 -22.95
N VAL A 210 17.99 -28.14 -22.36
CA VAL A 210 17.53 -27.90 -20.98
C VAL A 210 16.18 -27.19 -20.88
N GLY A 211 15.69 -26.65 -22.00
CA GLY A 211 14.41 -25.92 -22.06
C GLY A 211 14.50 -24.44 -21.66
N SER A 212 13.57 -23.63 -22.18
CA SER A 212 13.53 -22.19 -21.97
C SER A 212 13.36 -21.82 -20.49
N ALA A 213 12.72 -22.68 -19.71
CA ALA A 213 12.55 -22.49 -18.29
C ALA A 213 13.87 -22.53 -17.51
N ALA A 214 14.81 -23.41 -17.90
CA ALA A 214 16.14 -23.43 -17.30
C ALA A 214 16.95 -22.16 -17.63
N CYS A 215 16.82 -21.64 -18.85
CA CYS A 215 17.43 -20.37 -19.25
C CYS A 215 16.84 -19.21 -18.45
N GLY A 216 15.53 -19.24 -18.17
CA GLY A 216 14.81 -18.22 -17.44
C GLY A 216 15.27 -18.02 -16.00
N SER A 217 15.87 -19.02 -15.36
CA SER A 217 16.40 -18.87 -14.01
C SER A 217 17.45 -17.75 -13.86
N CYS A 218 18.16 -17.43 -14.95
CA CYS A 218 19.14 -16.34 -15.03
C CYS A 218 18.70 -15.20 -15.98
N HIS A 219 17.99 -15.52 -17.07
CA HIS A 219 17.65 -14.59 -18.15
C HIS A 219 16.30 -13.89 -17.94
N GLN A 220 16.02 -13.45 -16.71
CA GLN A 220 14.81 -12.71 -16.33
C GLN A 220 15.13 -11.42 -15.55
N GLY A 221 14.11 -10.57 -15.37
CA GLY A 221 14.21 -9.31 -14.64
C GLY A 221 15.00 -8.21 -15.38
N PRO A 222 15.06 -7.00 -14.75
CA PRO A 222 15.60 -5.80 -15.41
C PRO A 222 17.10 -5.90 -15.73
N ALA A 223 17.89 -6.55 -14.87
CA ALA A 223 19.34 -6.69 -15.05
C ALA A 223 19.70 -7.50 -16.31
N MET A 224 18.82 -8.41 -16.73
CA MET A 224 19.00 -9.25 -17.93
C MET A 224 18.12 -8.81 -19.10
N GLY A 225 17.48 -7.63 -19.02
CA GLY A 225 16.68 -7.09 -20.11
C GLY A 225 15.37 -7.86 -20.38
N TYR A 226 14.82 -8.56 -19.38
CA TYR A 226 13.55 -9.28 -19.45
C TYR A 226 13.46 -10.32 -20.57
N GLN A 227 14.55 -11.01 -20.91
CA GLN A 227 14.65 -11.90 -22.07
C GLN A 227 13.58 -13.00 -22.04
N LEU A 228 13.37 -13.67 -20.88
CA LEU A 228 12.34 -14.69 -20.72
C LEU A 228 10.92 -14.14 -20.97
N SER A 229 10.59 -12.99 -20.37
CA SER A 229 9.27 -12.36 -20.50
C SER A 229 9.01 -11.92 -21.94
N LEU A 230 10.00 -11.37 -22.64
CA LEU A 230 9.90 -10.99 -24.05
C LEU A 230 9.67 -12.20 -24.95
N TRP A 231 10.36 -13.31 -24.69
CA TRP A 231 10.14 -14.56 -25.41
C TRP A 231 8.74 -15.11 -25.14
N ARG A 232 8.29 -15.21 -23.87
CA ARG A 232 6.95 -15.70 -23.51
C ARG A 232 5.82 -14.90 -24.16
N MET A 233 5.99 -13.60 -24.35
CA MET A 233 5.02 -12.76 -25.07
C MET A 233 5.05 -12.95 -26.59
N SER A 234 6.05 -13.61 -27.13
CA SER A 234 6.20 -13.81 -28.58
C SER A 234 5.29 -14.92 -29.10
N ARG A 235 5.07 -14.94 -30.41
CA ARG A 235 4.36 -16.03 -31.09
C ARG A 235 5.17 -17.35 -31.05
N HIS A 236 6.47 -17.29 -30.86
CA HIS A 236 7.33 -18.46 -30.77
C HIS A 236 6.99 -19.34 -29.55
N ALA A 237 6.76 -18.70 -28.38
CA ALA A 237 6.33 -19.41 -27.17
C ALA A 237 4.94 -20.10 -27.32
N GLN A 238 4.16 -19.72 -28.32
CA GLN A 238 2.84 -20.28 -28.58
C GLN A 238 2.82 -21.21 -29.79
N ALA A 239 3.96 -21.42 -30.42
CA ALA A 239 4.03 -22.14 -31.68
C ALA A 239 3.47 -23.57 -31.58
N TYR A 240 3.70 -24.28 -30.49
CA TYR A 240 3.12 -25.59 -30.25
C TYR A 240 1.60 -25.53 -30.05
N ALA A 241 1.14 -24.62 -29.19
CA ALA A 241 -0.27 -24.51 -28.81
C ALA A 241 -1.18 -24.16 -30.00
N VAL A 242 -0.70 -23.38 -30.98
CA VAL A 242 -1.48 -23.04 -32.16
C VAL A 242 -1.81 -24.26 -33.04
N LEU A 243 -1.07 -25.36 -32.90
CA LEU A 243 -1.36 -26.62 -33.59
C LEU A 243 -2.68 -27.25 -33.12
N ALA A 244 -3.16 -26.93 -31.92
CA ALA A 244 -4.43 -27.41 -31.40
C ALA A 244 -5.66 -26.60 -31.92
N THR A 245 -5.44 -25.52 -32.68
CA THR A 245 -6.52 -24.68 -33.18
C THR A 245 -7.31 -25.28 -34.34
N PRO A 246 -8.61 -24.91 -34.52
CA PRO A 246 -9.38 -25.36 -35.68
C PRO A 246 -8.72 -25.01 -37.03
N ARG A 247 -8.00 -23.90 -37.12
CA ARG A 247 -7.25 -23.50 -38.32
C ARG A 247 -6.08 -24.44 -38.60
N ALA A 248 -5.35 -24.85 -37.57
CA ALA A 248 -4.27 -25.83 -37.72
C ALA A 248 -4.84 -27.18 -38.10
N ALA A 249 -5.95 -27.63 -37.53
CA ALA A 249 -6.63 -28.85 -37.91
C ALA A 249 -7.07 -28.85 -39.39
N ALA A 250 -7.60 -27.73 -39.89
CA ALA A 250 -7.95 -27.58 -41.30
C ALA A 250 -6.72 -27.61 -42.22
N ALA A 251 -5.60 -27.03 -41.83
CA ALA A 251 -4.34 -27.08 -42.57
C ALA A 251 -3.75 -28.50 -42.55
N ALA A 252 -3.79 -29.19 -41.42
CA ALA A 252 -3.34 -30.59 -41.26
C ALA A 252 -4.14 -31.53 -42.14
N LYS A 253 -5.47 -31.38 -42.20
CA LYS A 253 -6.35 -32.17 -43.08
C LYS A 253 -5.97 -32.00 -44.54
N LYS A 254 -5.66 -30.76 -44.99
CA LYS A 254 -5.18 -30.53 -46.38
C LYS A 254 -3.83 -31.18 -46.65
N ALA A 255 -2.99 -31.34 -45.61
CA ALA A 255 -1.66 -31.96 -45.70
C ALA A 255 -1.69 -33.47 -45.44
N GLY A 256 -2.85 -34.11 -45.27
CA GLY A 256 -2.97 -35.52 -44.93
C GLY A 256 -2.47 -35.89 -43.54
N VAL A 257 -2.53 -34.96 -42.60
CA VAL A 257 -2.06 -35.10 -41.20
C VAL A 257 -3.26 -35.18 -40.28
N ASP A 258 -3.38 -36.25 -39.48
CA ASP A 258 -4.49 -36.48 -38.56
C ASP A 258 -4.34 -35.66 -37.25
N ASP A 259 -3.12 -35.55 -36.73
CA ASP A 259 -2.81 -34.82 -35.49
C ASP A 259 -1.56 -33.95 -35.70
N PRO A 260 -1.76 -32.61 -35.87
CA PRO A 260 -0.65 -31.71 -36.10
C PRO A 260 0.28 -31.56 -34.87
N GLN A 261 -0.19 -31.82 -33.65
CA GLN A 261 0.64 -31.76 -32.43
C GLN A 261 1.54 -32.99 -32.26
N ARG A 262 1.33 -34.05 -33.07
CA ARG A 262 2.16 -35.27 -33.07
C ARG A 262 2.93 -35.47 -34.39
N ALA A 263 2.57 -34.74 -35.43
CA ALA A 263 3.17 -34.91 -36.73
C ALA A 263 4.56 -34.27 -36.85
N PRO A 264 5.62 -35.05 -37.19
CA PRO A 264 6.96 -34.49 -37.35
C PRO A 264 7.03 -33.34 -38.36
N ALA A 265 6.20 -33.40 -39.41
CA ALA A 265 6.10 -32.36 -40.44
C ALA A 265 5.70 -30.98 -39.87
N CYS A 266 4.87 -30.94 -38.81
CA CYS A 266 4.45 -29.73 -38.12
C CYS A 266 5.45 -29.36 -37.01
N LEU A 267 5.84 -30.35 -36.18
CA LEU A 267 6.67 -30.16 -35.03
C LEU A 267 8.08 -29.62 -35.34
N ARG A 268 8.61 -29.96 -36.53
CA ARG A 268 9.94 -29.45 -36.95
C ARG A 268 10.05 -27.92 -36.91
N CYS A 269 8.94 -27.19 -37.06
CA CYS A 269 8.89 -25.73 -37.01
C CYS A 269 8.18 -25.21 -35.74
N HIS A 270 7.18 -25.93 -35.26
CA HIS A 270 6.34 -25.48 -34.13
C HIS A 270 6.84 -25.95 -32.76
N ALA A 271 7.71 -26.95 -32.73
CA ALA A 271 8.44 -27.40 -31.52
C ALA A 271 9.82 -27.95 -31.91
N PRO A 272 10.72 -27.16 -32.52
CA PRO A 272 11.96 -27.61 -33.15
C PRO A 272 13.06 -27.97 -32.15
N GLY A 273 12.75 -28.70 -31.11
CA GLY A 273 13.61 -28.86 -29.96
C GLY A 273 14.62 -30.04 -29.98
N ARG A 274 14.63 -30.95 -30.95
CA ARG A 274 15.60 -32.03 -30.92
C ARG A 274 16.37 -32.15 -32.23
N MET A 275 17.64 -31.84 -32.22
CA MET A 275 18.54 -32.32 -33.24
C MET A 275 18.78 -33.82 -33.01
N PRO A 276 18.77 -34.68 -34.08
CA PRO A 276 19.07 -36.09 -33.92
C PRO A 276 20.40 -36.29 -33.20
N GLY A 277 20.41 -37.15 -32.17
CA GLY A 277 21.62 -37.49 -31.41
C GLY A 277 21.93 -36.55 -30.23
N VAL A 278 21.13 -35.50 -29.98
CA VAL A 278 21.33 -34.59 -28.81
C VAL A 278 20.35 -34.96 -27.69
N ALA A 279 20.85 -35.17 -26.48
CA ALA A 279 20.07 -35.50 -25.29
C ALA A 279 19.23 -34.31 -24.83
N ALA A 280 18.13 -34.61 -24.12
CA ALA A 280 17.33 -33.58 -23.45
C ALA A 280 17.26 -33.84 -21.94
N ALA A 281 17.43 -32.77 -21.15
CA ALA A 281 17.25 -32.84 -19.70
C ALA A 281 15.76 -32.98 -19.33
N LYS A 282 15.45 -33.37 -18.09
CA LYS A 282 14.08 -33.48 -17.59
C LYS A 282 13.34 -32.12 -17.61
N THR A 283 14.05 -31.02 -17.61
CA THR A 283 13.51 -29.65 -17.67
C THR A 283 13.07 -29.21 -19.07
N TYR A 284 13.47 -29.94 -20.11
CA TYR A 284 13.10 -29.66 -21.48
C TYR A 284 11.66 -30.10 -21.76
N ASP A 285 10.83 -29.18 -22.24
CA ASP A 285 9.44 -29.43 -22.61
C ASP A 285 9.18 -28.96 -24.06
N PRO A 286 8.92 -29.85 -25.01
CA PRO A 286 8.63 -29.47 -26.39
C PRO A 286 7.36 -28.63 -26.55
N ARG A 287 6.45 -28.64 -25.54
CA ARG A 287 5.22 -27.85 -25.54
C ARG A 287 5.50 -26.35 -25.35
N GLU A 288 6.70 -25.98 -24.96
CA GLU A 288 7.15 -24.57 -24.93
C GLU A 288 7.20 -23.91 -26.32
N GLY A 289 7.02 -24.67 -27.39
CA GLY A 289 7.04 -24.18 -28.77
C GLY A 289 8.46 -23.95 -29.28
N VAL A 290 8.70 -22.79 -29.91
CA VAL A 290 10.05 -22.42 -30.38
C VAL A 290 10.80 -21.79 -29.22
N GLY A 291 11.50 -22.60 -28.44
CA GLY A 291 12.25 -22.19 -27.22
C GLY A 291 13.57 -21.50 -27.55
N CYS A 292 14.26 -21.03 -26.49
CA CYS A 292 15.54 -20.33 -26.59
C CYS A 292 16.58 -21.14 -27.38
N GLU A 293 16.66 -22.41 -27.10
CA GLU A 293 17.62 -23.35 -27.72
C GLU A 293 17.36 -23.64 -29.20
N SER A 294 16.13 -23.36 -29.67
CA SER A 294 15.82 -23.46 -31.12
C SER A 294 16.62 -22.45 -31.95
N CYS A 295 16.97 -21.32 -31.36
CA CYS A 295 17.77 -20.27 -31.98
C CYS A 295 19.23 -20.32 -31.53
N HIS A 296 19.49 -20.60 -30.27
CA HIS A 296 20.81 -20.47 -29.63
C HIS A 296 21.56 -21.81 -29.56
N GLY A 297 20.94 -22.95 -29.87
CA GLY A 297 21.49 -24.28 -29.72
C GLY A 297 21.38 -24.86 -28.32
N PRO A 298 21.74 -26.16 -28.13
CA PRO A 298 21.63 -26.85 -26.84
C PRO A 298 22.38 -26.09 -25.73
N GLY A 299 21.69 -25.78 -24.61
CA GLY A 299 22.16 -24.88 -23.54
C GLY A 299 22.72 -25.60 -22.33
N GLY A 300 22.78 -26.93 -22.28
CA GLY A 300 23.19 -27.67 -21.09
C GLY A 300 24.57 -27.29 -20.53
N ASP A 301 25.57 -27.24 -21.40
CA ASP A 301 26.94 -26.89 -21.03
C ASP A 301 27.03 -25.41 -20.59
N TYR A 302 26.27 -24.52 -21.25
CA TYR A 302 26.19 -23.10 -20.91
C TYR A 302 25.56 -22.89 -19.53
N ALA A 303 24.44 -23.57 -19.26
CA ALA A 303 23.74 -23.48 -17.99
C ALA A 303 24.58 -24.03 -16.83
N ALA A 304 25.31 -25.14 -17.04
CA ALA A 304 26.20 -25.73 -16.04
C ALA A 304 27.40 -24.82 -15.71
N ALA A 305 28.03 -24.24 -16.73
CA ALA A 305 29.16 -23.31 -16.55
C ALA A 305 28.75 -22.03 -15.83
N SER A 306 27.55 -21.50 -16.09
CA SER A 306 27.01 -20.29 -15.45
C SER A 306 26.63 -20.51 -13.99
N ALA A 307 26.15 -21.70 -13.63
CA ALA A 307 25.82 -22.06 -12.25
C ALA A 307 27.06 -22.14 -11.34
N GLY A 308 28.25 -22.43 -11.91
CA GLY A 308 29.54 -22.45 -11.20
C GLY A 308 30.21 -21.09 -11.03
N GLY A 309 29.57 -19.97 -11.40
CA GLY A 309 30.13 -18.62 -11.25
C GLY A 309 31.20 -18.25 -12.29
N HIS A 310 31.46 -19.09 -13.26
CA HIS A 310 32.45 -18.84 -14.32
C HIS A 310 31.81 -18.20 -15.56
N VAL A 311 31.50 -16.91 -15.49
CA VAL A 311 31.08 -16.11 -16.65
C VAL A 311 32.32 -15.77 -17.48
N GLY A 312 32.60 -16.57 -18.53
CA GLY A 312 33.75 -16.23 -19.42
C GLY A 312 34.43 -17.37 -20.19
N ALA A 313 34.00 -18.63 -20.01
CA ALA A 313 34.58 -19.72 -20.82
C ALA A 313 34.05 -19.65 -22.27
N ALA A 314 34.89 -19.27 -23.21
CA ALA A 314 34.56 -19.08 -24.64
C ALA A 314 33.93 -20.28 -25.35
N ALA A 315 34.00 -21.49 -24.76
CA ALA A 315 33.44 -22.73 -25.29
C ALA A 315 31.92 -22.92 -25.05
N SER A 316 31.30 -22.09 -24.18
CA SER A 316 29.90 -22.23 -23.76
C SER A 316 28.96 -21.12 -24.23
N VAL A 317 29.41 -20.16 -25.04
CA VAL A 317 28.60 -19.04 -25.51
C VAL A 317 27.53 -19.55 -26.51
N PRO A 318 26.24 -19.17 -26.35
CA PRO A 318 25.18 -19.51 -27.27
C PRO A 318 25.48 -19.09 -28.70
N ARG A 319 25.09 -19.92 -29.70
CA ARG A 319 25.32 -19.61 -31.13
C ARG A 319 24.67 -18.29 -31.51
N PRO A 320 25.34 -17.43 -32.31
CA PRO A 320 24.73 -16.24 -32.84
C PRO A 320 23.58 -16.56 -33.77
N VAL A 321 22.44 -15.89 -33.59
CA VAL A 321 21.25 -16.09 -34.44
C VAL A 321 21.41 -15.36 -35.76
N THR A 322 21.37 -16.07 -36.86
CA THR A 322 21.51 -15.56 -38.23
C THR A 322 20.21 -15.67 -39.02
N GLU A 323 20.11 -15.02 -40.17
CA GLU A 323 18.98 -15.12 -41.08
C GLU A 323 18.72 -16.58 -41.51
N LYS A 324 19.79 -17.38 -41.71
CA LYS A 324 19.70 -18.81 -42.02
C LYS A 324 18.95 -19.59 -40.93
N THR A 325 19.14 -19.23 -39.65
CA THR A 325 18.42 -19.85 -38.53
C THR A 325 16.91 -19.61 -38.65
N CYS A 326 16.49 -18.41 -39.01
CA CYS A 326 15.07 -18.09 -39.17
C CYS A 326 14.45 -18.72 -40.40
N ARG A 327 15.15 -18.70 -41.54
CA ARG A 327 14.68 -19.27 -42.81
C ARG A 327 14.45 -20.79 -42.75
N GLY A 328 15.11 -21.52 -41.84
CA GLY A 328 14.87 -22.94 -41.61
C GLY A 328 13.40 -23.28 -41.28
N CYS A 329 12.66 -22.37 -40.72
CA CYS A 329 11.22 -22.54 -40.40
C CYS A 329 10.32 -21.57 -41.20
N HIS A 330 10.82 -20.41 -41.61
CA HIS A 330 10.06 -19.35 -42.27
C HIS A 330 10.17 -19.30 -43.78
N GLU A 331 10.78 -20.32 -44.42
CA GLU A 331 10.89 -20.41 -45.85
C GLU A 331 9.94 -21.47 -46.41
N GLY A 332 8.99 -21.10 -47.26
CA GLY A 332 8.20 -21.99 -48.11
C GLY A 332 6.99 -22.70 -47.48
N THR A 333 6.59 -22.39 -46.27
CA THR A 333 5.59 -23.17 -45.54
C THR A 333 4.22 -22.53 -45.31
N HIS A 334 4.11 -21.22 -45.34
CA HIS A 334 2.84 -20.51 -45.08
C HIS A 334 2.74 -19.27 -45.98
N GLU A 335 2.25 -19.38 -47.19
CA GLU A 335 1.80 -18.35 -48.16
C GLU A 335 2.15 -16.85 -47.94
N LYS A 336 3.02 -16.49 -46.99
CA LYS A 336 3.42 -15.11 -46.70
C LYS A 336 4.92 -14.92 -46.86
N PRO A 337 5.36 -13.87 -47.59
CA PRO A 337 6.76 -13.54 -47.71
C PRO A 337 7.40 -13.29 -46.34
N PHE A 338 8.56 -13.88 -46.06
CA PHE A 338 9.29 -13.70 -44.82
C PHE A 338 10.24 -12.53 -44.95
N ASP A 339 10.00 -11.48 -44.15
CA ASP A 339 10.88 -10.33 -43.98
C ASP A 339 11.75 -10.52 -42.73
N PHE A 340 13.02 -10.83 -42.91
CA PHE A 340 13.95 -11.11 -41.81
C PHE A 340 14.17 -9.88 -40.90
N ALA A 341 14.31 -8.66 -41.50
CA ALA A 341 14.55 -7.46 -40.71
C ALA A 341 13.40 -7.17 -39.76
N LYS A 342 12.15 -7.27 -40.24
CA LYS A 342 10.94 -7.10 -39.48
C LYS A 342 10.75 -8.20 -38.43
N ALA A 343 10.99 -9.46 -38.82
CA ALA A 343 10.87 -10.62 -37.92
C ALA A 343 11.91 -10.54 -36.78
N ARG A 344 13.16 -10.20 -37.12
CA ARG A 344 14.24 -10.00 -36.15
C ARG A 344 13.91 -8.89 -35.17
N ALA A 345 13.43 -7.74 -35.66
CA ALA A 345 13.04 -6.63 -34.80
C ALA A 345 11.91 -7.00 -33.82
N ALA A 346 11.05 -7.96 -34.20
CA ALA A 346 9.95 -8.42 -33.36
C ALA A 346 10.38 -9.43 -32.26
N ILE A 347 11.55 -10.09 -32.39
CA ILE A 347 11.99 -11.13 -31.44
C ILE A 347 13.31 -10.80 -30.73
N VAL A 348 14.07 -9.83 -31.24
CA VAL A 348 15.32 -9.40 -30.61
C VAL A 348 15.08 -8.97 -29.16
N HIS A 349 15.89 -9.50 -28.24
CA HIS A 349 15.88 -9.14 -26.83
C HIS A 349 17.24 -8.54 -26.46
N PRO A 350 17.27 -7.42 -25.71
CA PRO A 350 18.50 -6.73 -25.33
C PRO A 350 19.24 -7.47 -24.22
N THR A 351 20.56 -7.27 -24.18
CA THR A 351 21.44 -7.82 -23.13
C THR A 351 21.86 -6.80 -22.10
N ARG A 352 21.43 -5.52 -22.25
CA ARG A 352 21.75 -4.43 -21.31
C ARG A 352 20.47 -3.73 -20.89
N PRO A 353 20.37 -3.26 -19.62
CA PRO A 353 19.17 -2.62 -19.08
C PRO A 353 18.67 -1.40 -19.89
N GLU A 354 19.59 -0.54 -20.33
CA GLU A 354 19.27 0.67 -21.11
C GLU A 354 18.69 0.33 -22.50
N ALA A 355 19.24 -0.69 -23.17
CA ALA A 355 18.75 -1.16 -24.45
C ALA A 355 17.43 -1.93 -24.32
N ALA A 356 17.14 -2.53 -23.14
CA ALA A 356 15.86 -3.20 -22.84
C ALA A 356 14.70 -2.22 -22.85
N THR A 357 14.87 -1.07 -22.21
CA THR A 357 13.83 -0.05 -22.13
C THR A 357 13.46 0.51 -23.51
N ALA A 358 14.47 0.73 -24.38
CA ALA A 358 14.26 1.21 -25.73
C ALA A 358 13.61 0.16 -26.66
N ALA A 359 13.96 -1.11 -26.53
CA ALA A 359 13.39 -2.19 -27.36
C ALA A 359 11.94 -2.50 -27.01
N VAL A 360 11.59 -2.46 -25.74
CA VAL A 360 10.21 -2.62 -25.26
C VAL A 360 9.37 -1.42 -25.69
N GLY A 361 9.87 -0.18 -25.59
CA GLY A 361 9.21 1.03 -26.08
C GLY A 361 8.91 1.01 -27.58
N LYS A 362 9.82 0.47 -28.42
CA LYS A 362 9.59 0.33 -29.85
C LYS A 362 8.53 -0.72 -30.22
N ARG A 363 8.38 -1.78 -29.41
CA ARG A 363 7.35 -2.83 -29.65
C ARG A 363 5.95 -2.34 -29.31
N THR A 364 5.81 -1.52 -28.27
CA THR A 364 4.53 -0.91 -27.89
C THR A 364 4.07 0.14 -28.91
N ALA A 365 4.97 0.92 -29.47
CA ALA A 365 4.66 1.85 -30.52
C ALA A 365 4.11 1.16 -31.78
N LEU A 366 4.63 -0.03 -32.13
CA LEU A 366 4.14 -0.83 -33.26
C LEU A 366 2.78 -1.51 -32.97
N ALA A 367 2.50 -1.87 -31.71
CA ALA A 367 1.20 -2.40 -31.29
C ALA A 367 0.13 -1.30 -31.18
N SER A 368 0.52 -0.07 -30.83
CA SER A 368 -0.39 1.08 -30.72
C SER A 368 -0.85 1.63 -32.08
N ALA A 369 -0.06 1.46 -33.14
CA ALA A 369 -0.41 1.89 -34.49
C ALA A 369 -1.51 1.01 -35.17
N ALA A 370 -1.89 -0.11 -34.53
CA ALA A 370 -2.87 -1.06 -35.10
C ALA A 370 -4.29 -0.93 -34.48
N VAL A 371 -4.56 0.03 -33.62
CA VAL A 371 -5.87 0.22 -32.97
C VAL A 371 -6.29 1.69 -32.99
N GLU A 372 -6.59 2.19 -34.19
CA GLU A 372 -7.48 3.34 -34.35
C GLU A 372 -8.85 2.82 -34.81
N THR A 373 -9.79 2.67 -33.89
CA THR A 373 -11.24 2.83 -34.14
C THR A 373 -12.01 2.93 -32.83
N GLY A 374 -12.59 4.03 -32.60
CA GLY A 374 -13.80 4.56 -32.01
C GLY A 374 -14.50 3.85 -30.85
N GLY A 375 -14.62 4.56 -29.74
CA GLY A 375 -15.60 4.30 -28.66
C GLY A 375 -15.69 5.52 -27.74
N GLN A 376 -16.87 6.11 -27.67
CA GLN A 376 -17.23 7.31 -26.92
C GLN A 376 -17.10 7.12 -25.38
N TYR A 377 -15.99 7.50 -24.80
CA TYR A 377 -15.90 8.16 -23.49
C TYR A 377 -14.68 9.08 -23.57
N GLY A 378 -14.96 10.40 -23.62
CA GLY A 378 -13.95 11.42 -23.85
C GLY A 378 -12.93 11.55 -22.74
N MET A 379 -11.79 10.92 -22.94
CA MET A 379 -10.52 11.30 -22.33
C MET A 379 -9.61 11.77 -23.47
N ALA A 380 -9.07 12.97 -23.34
CA ALA A 380 -8.20 13.57 -24.35
C ALA A 380 -7.04 12.66 -24.73
N GLY A 381 -6.66 12.66 -25.99
CA GLY A 381 -5.75 11.77 -26.68
C GLY A 381 -4.40 11.45 -26.01
N SER A 382 -3.56 10.67 -26.69
CA SER A 382 -2.24 10.15 -26.23
C SER A 382 -1.31 11.13 -25.45
N GLN A 383 -1.55 12.42 -25.55
CA GLN A 383 -0.92 13.46 -24.75
C GLN A 383 -1.32 13.40 -23.25
N GLY A 384 -2.55 13.00 -22.88
CA GLY A 384 -2.99 12.99 -21.46
C GLY A 384 -2.37 11.89 -20.60
N ALA A 385 -2.17 10.68 -21.15
CA ALA A 385 -1.51 9.60 -20.38
C ALA A 385 0.00 9.84 -20.21
N LYS A 386 0.65 10.38 -21.22
CA LYS A 386 2.06 10.78 -21.13
C LYS A 386 2.23 11.90 -20.10
N SER A 387 1.34 12.88 -20.10
CA SER A 387 1.32 14.00 -19.14
C SER A 387 1.15 13.51 -17.69
N PHE A 388 0.29 12.56 -17.41
CA PHE A 388 0.07 12.02 -16.06
C PHE A 388 1.31 11.28 -15.52
N LEU A 389 1.97 10.48 -16.36
CA LEU A 389 3.22 9.78 -15.99
C LEU A 389 4.39 10.75 -15.82
N ASP A 390 4.45 11.77 -16.66
CA ASP A 390 5.44 12.83 -16.54
C ASP A 390 5.23 13.62 -15.23
N ASP A 391 3.99 13.82 -14.80
CA ASP A 391 3.64 14.48 -13.54
C ASP A 391 4.07 13.66 -12.31
N LEU A 392 3.91 12.32 -12.35
CA LEU A 392 4.38 11.44 -11.27
C LEU A 392 5.91 11.41 -11.12
N ALA A 393 6.64 11.71 -12.18
CA ALA A 393 8.08 11.76 -12.16
C ALA A 393 8.63 13.09 -11.57
N VAL A 394 7.75 14.08 -11.38
CA VAL A 394 8.14 15.39 -10.84
C VAL A 394 8.25 15.32 -9.32
N VAL A 395 9.44 15.54 -8.80
CA VAL A 395 9.70 15.56 -7.36
C VAL A 395 9.71 17.01 -6.86
N TYR A 396 8.73 17.33 -6.03
CA TYR A 396 8.64 18.60 -5.29
C TYR A 396 9.47 18.54 -4.00
N LYS A 397 9.64 19.67 -3.32
CA LYS A 397 10.35 19.73 -2.04
C LYS A 397 9.45 19.34 -0.88
N ASN A 398 8.25 19.89 -0.80
CA ASN A 398 7.32 19.75 0.31
C ASN A 398 8.02 20.03 1.66
N PRO A 399 8.47 21.26 1.96
CA PRO A 399 9.02 21.57 3.28
C PRO A 399 7.92 21.43 4.33
N VAL A 400 8.18 20.68 5.41
CA VAL A 400 7.19 20.41 6.46
C VAL A 400 7.58 20.96 7.82
N ASN A 401 8.88 20.99 8.16
CA ASN A 401 9.40 21.56 9.40
C ASN A 401 10.68 22.35 9.16
N LEU A 402 11.00 23.21 10.14
CA LEU A 402 12.13 24.12 10.11
C LEU A 402 12.87 24.12 11.45
N ALA A 403 14.19 24.34 11.41
CA ALA A 403 14.94 24.71 12.60
C ALA A 403 15.96 25.79 12.28
N PHE A 404 16.13 26.75 13.17
CA PHE A 404 17.27 27.64 13.16
C PHE A 404 18.50 26.94 13.70
N ARG A 405 19.63 27.08 13.02
CA ARG A 405 20.92 26.85 13.63
C ARG A 405 21.04 27.75 14.87
N PRO A 406 21.61 27.30 16.00
CA PRO A 406 21.65 28.08 17.25
C PRO A 406 22.27 29.47 17.11
N ASP A 407 23.16 29.69 16.14
CA ASP A 407 23.76 31.00 15.87
C ASP A 407 22.84 31.97 15.08
N GLY A 408 21.64 31.52 14.67
CA GLY A 408 20.67 32.29 13.93
C GLY A 408 21.01 32.59 12.46
N ARG A 409 22.13 32.06 11.94
CA ARG A 409 22.63 32.38 10.58
C ARG A 409 21.97 31.57 9.49
N GLU A 410 21.54 30.37 9.81
CA GLU A 410 20.92 29.45 8.84
C GLU A 410 19.58 28.94 9.37
N VAL A 411 18.63 28.75 8.43
CA VAL A 411 17.41 27.98 8.61
C VAL A 411 17.52 26.71 7.78
N TRP A 412 17.34 25.58 8.42
CA TRP A 412 17.32 24.27 7.78
C TRP A 412 15.87 23.82 7.66
N ALA A 413 15.44 23.38 6.45
CA ALA A 413 14.09 22.95 6.17
C ALA A 413 14.08 21.45 5.84
N ALA A 414 13.32 20.67 6.60
CA ALA A 414 13.03 19.27 6.29
C ALA A 414 12.02 19.21 5.14
N CYS A 415 12.45 18.58 4.03
CA CYS A 415 11.68 18.49 2.79
C CYS A 415 11.24 17.05 2.56
N GLU A 416 9.95 16.78 2.81
CA GLU A 416 9.38 15.43 2.83
C GLU A 416 9.45 14.74 1.46
N ALA A 417 8.96 15.40 0.41
CA ALA A 417 8.83 14.76 -0.90
C ALA A 417 10.17 14.53 -1.60
N SER A 418 11.17 15.40 -1.38
CA SER A 418 12.51 15.22 -1.94
C SER A 418 13.43 14.36 -1.08
N GLY A 419 13.03 14.00 0.15
CA GLY A 419 13.88 13.28 1.09
C GLY A 419 15.19 14.01 1.36
N SER A 420 15.14 15.34 1.56
CA SER A 420 16.32 16.18 1.72
C SER A 420 16.12 17.25 2.79
N VAL A 421 17.23 17.82 3.26
CA VAL A 421 17.24 19.06 4.04
C VAL A 421 17.76 20.18 3.17
N VAL A 422 16.99 21.26 3.04
CA VAL A 422 17.42 22.46 2.33
C VAL A 422 17.93 23.50 3.33
N VAL A 423 19.17 23.96 3.13
CA VAL A 423 19.84 24.96 3.96
C VAL A 423 19.67 26.34 3.36
N VAL A 424 19.17 27.29 4.16
CA VAL A 424 18.92 28.68 3.76
C VAL A 424 19.73 29.63 4.63
N ASP A 425 20.50 30.55 4.02
CA ASP A 425 21.12 31.68 4.71
C ASP A 425 20.02 32.66 5.16
N ALA A 426 19.86 32.83 6.47
CA ALA A 426 18.78 33.63 7.05
C ALA A 426 18.89 35.13 6.75
N VAL A 427 20.13 35.64 6.59
CA VAL A 427 20.39 37.07 6.30
C VAL A 427 20.18 37.39 4.82
N ARG A 428 20.78 36.55 3.95
CA ARG A 428 20.64 36.71 2.48
C ARG A 428 19.31 36.26 1.95
N ARG A 429 18.54 35.46 2.74
CA ARG A 429 17.27 34.83 2.37
C ARG A 429 17.40 34.01 1.08
N ALA A 430 18.44 33.20 1.01
CA ALA A 430 18.78 32.44 -0.17
C ALA A 430 19.19 31.01 0.18
N ARG A 431 18.79 30.06 -0.65
CA ARG A 431 19.22 28.67 -0.56
C ARG A 431 20.74 28.60 -0.76
N VAL A 432 21.45 27.90 0.13
CA VAL A 432 22.90 27.72 0.08
C VAL A 432 23.35 26.28 -0.10
N ALA A 433 22.52 25.30 0.32
CA ALA A 433 22.80 23.89 0.14
C ALA A 433 21.53 23.05 0.14
N GLU A 434 21.66 21.80 -0.30
CA GLU A 434 20.70 20.75 -0.15
C GLU A 434 21.42 19.46 0.22
N ILE A 435 20.95 18.78 1.28
CA ILE A 435 21.56 17.58 1.85
C ILE A 435 20.56 16.44 1.68
N PRO A 436 20.82 15.44 0.82
CA PRO A 436 20.00 14.26 0.70
C PRO A 436 20.06 13.43 1.99
N VAL A 437 18.89 13.10 2.56
CA VAL A 437 18.78 12.27 3.77
C VAL A 437 18.03 10.95 3.51
N GLY A 438 17.40 10.83 2.34
CA GLY A 438 16.59 9.68 1.94
C GLY A 438 15.25 9.61 2.67
N GLY A 439 14.39 8.69 2.22
CA GLY A 439 13.03 8.56 2.77
C GLY A 439 12.23 9.86 2.71
N GLN A 440 11.44 10.13 3.74
CA GLN A 440 10.71 11.38 3.94
C GLN A 440 11.30 12.12 5.13
N ALA A 441 11.94 13.28 4.92
CA ALA A 441 12.44 14.14 5.99
C ALA A 441 11.25 14.86 6.64
N THR A 442 10.95 14.59 7.93
CA THR A 442 9.74 15.12 8.60
C THR A 442 10.04 16.16 9.66
N ASP A 443 11.15 16.05 10.39
CA ASP A 443 11.53 17.01 11.42
C ASP A 443 13.05 17.07 11.59
N LEU A 444 13.56 18.12 12.22
CA LEU A 444 14.98 18.27 12.49
C LEU A 444 15.25 19.10 13.75
N VAL A 445 16.33 18.75 14.45
CA VAL A 445 16.84 19.47 15.61
C VAL A 445 18.36 19.54 15.58
N PHE A 446 18.93 20.63 16.07
CA PHE A 446 20.36 20.77 16.28
C PHE A 446 20.80 20.31 17.67
N SER A 447 22.04 19.78 17.77
CA SER A 447 22.69 19.60 19.06
C SER A 447 22.81 20.95 19.79
N PRO A 448 22.87 20.96 21.14
CA PRO A 448 22.96 22.21 21.91
C PRO A 448 24.15 23.10 21.53
N ASP A 449 25.26 22.52 21.07
CA ASP A 449 26.44 23.22 20.59
C ASP A 449 26.35 23.64 19.10
N GLY A 450 25.28 23.24 18.41
CA GLY A 450 25.06 23.54 16.99
C GLY A 450 25.99 22.84 16.01
N SER A 451 26.80 21.86 16.47
CA SER A 451 27.74 21.14 15.60
C SER A 451 27.12 20.02 14.79
N THR A 452 26.01 19.47 15.25
CA THR A 452 25.33 18.32 14.65
C THR A 452 23.84 18.60 14.45
N ALA A 453 23.27 18.12 13.33
CA ALA A 453 21.84 18.11 13.13
C ALA A 453 21.32 16.67 13.08
N TYR A 454 20.14 16.47 13.65
CA TYR A 454 19.42 15.19 13.68
C TYR A 454 18.13 15.34 12.87
N VAL A 455 17.95 14.53 11.84
CA VAL A 455 16.82 14.62 10.90
C VAL A 455 16.07 13.30 10.88
N THR A 456 14.79 13.31 11.15
CA THR A 456 13.92 12.13 11.03
C THR A 456 13.70 11.79 9.56
N SER A 457 13.86 10.50 9.21
CA SER A 457 13.61 9.94 7.88
C SER A 457 12.51 8.88 8.01
N ARG A 458 11.27 9.27 7.76
CA ARG A 458 10.05 8.52 8.08
C ARG A 458 10.01 7.15 7.42
N LEU A 459 10.25 7.06 6.11
CA LEU A 459 10.17 5.79 5.37
C LEU A 459 11.41 4.89 5.55
N ASN A 460 12.46 5.40 6.21
CA ASN A 460 13.68 4.63 6.49
C ASN A 460 13.81 4.24 7.97
N ASP A 461 12.79 4.51 8.79
CA ASP A 461 12.74 4.19 10.22
C ASP A 461 14.00 4.60 10.97
N SER A 462 14.48 5.80 10.70
CA SER A 462 15.79 6.24 11.18
C SER A 462 15.87 7.75 11.43
N VAL A 463 16.88 8.14 12.19
CA VAL A 463 17.34 9.52 12.31
C VAL A 463 18.69 9.65 11.63
N VAL A 464 18.79 10.55 10.67
CA VAL A 464 20.03 10.87 9.97
C VAL A 464 20.81 11.91 10.75
N VAL A 465 22.08 11.64 11.02
CA VAL A 465 23.02 12.51 11.74
C VAL A 465 23.90 13.24 10.74
N ILE A 466 23.89 14.58 10.80
CA ILE A 466 24.59 15.43 9.84
C ILE A 466 25.59 16.31 10.58
N ASP A 467 26.84 16.37 10.11
CA ASP A 467 27.81 17.39 10.50
C ASP A 467 27.40 18.74 9.90
N VAL A 468 27.19 19.74 10.78
CA VAL A 468 26.69 21.04 10.35
C VAL A 468 27.74 21.86 9.58
N ALA A 469 29.00 21.71 9.89
CA ALA A 469 30.07 22.47 9.25
C ALA A 469 30.38 21.97 7.83
N THR A 470 30.45 20.64 7.64
CA THR A 470 30.73 20.02 6.36
C THR A 470 29.47 19.73 5.54
N ARG A 471 28.31 19.68 6.22
CA ARG A 471 27.01 19.29 5.64
C ARG A 471 27.00 17.84 5.13
N GLU A 472 27.83 16.99 5.70
CA GLU A 472 27.93 15.58 5.35
C GLU A 472 27.09 14.72 6.29
N VAL A 473 26.42 13.70 5.74
CA VAL A 473 25.74 12.68 6.51
C VAL A 473 26.80 11.79 7.17
N LEU A 474 26.83 11.77 8.50
CA LEU A 474 27.78 10.99 9.28
C LEU A 474 27.32 9.54 9.48
N ARG A 475 26.06 9.35 9.79
CA ARG A 475 25.45 8.03 10.06
C ARG A 475 23.93 8.13 10.11
N SER A 476 23.27 6.97 10.13
CA SER A 476 21.83 6.83 10.39
C SER A 476 21.61 5.99 11.65
N LEU A 477 20.66 6.40 12.49
CA LEU A 477 20.31 5.77 13.76
C LEU A 477 18.95 5.08 13.59
N PRO A 478 18.85 3.74 13.68
CA PRO A 478 17.58 3.05 13.64
C PRO A 478 16.70 3.42 14.84
N VAL A 479 15.41 3.65 14.60
CA VAL A 479 14.42 4.01 15.63
C VAL A 479 13.09 3.28 15.37
N ALA A 480 12.05 3.59 16.15
CA ALA A 480 10.71 3.07 15.90
C ALA A 480 10.17 3.55 14.56
N ASP A 481 9.29 2.72 13.99
CA ASP A 481 8.68 2.87 12.66
C ASP A 481 7.95 4.21 12.48
N GLU A 482 8.08 4.79 11.30
CA GLU A 482 7.55 6.10 10.91
C GLU A 482 7.93 7.24 11.89
N PRO A 483 9.22 7.54 12.12
CA PRO A 483 9.63 8.65 12.98
C PRO A 483 9.14 9.98 12.39
N HIS A 484 8.52 10.83 13.25
CA HIS A 484 8.05 12.16 12.86
C HIS A 484 8.80 13.26 13.62
N GLY A 485 8.40 13.60 14.84
CA GLY A 485 9.04 14.63 15.65
C GLY A 485 10.35 14.15 16.29
N VAL A 486 11.26 15.08 16.59
CA VAL A 486 12.53 14.80 17.26
C VAL A 486 12.92 15.89 18.25
N ALA A 487 13.48 15.50 19.42
CA ALA A 487 14.01 16.41 20.40
C ALA A 487 15.33 15.85 20.99
N VAL A 488 16.28 16.74 21.33
CA VAL A 488 17.54 16.41 21.98
C VAL A 488 17.57 16.97 23.41
N ASP A 489 18.05 16.20 24.37
CA ASP A 489 18.18 16.68 25.75
C ASP A 489 19.19 17.83 25.86
N PRO A 490 19.07 18.71 26.89
CA PRO A 490 19.98 19.88 27.06
C PRO A 490 21.44 19.49 27.18
N GLY A 491 21.75 18.25 27.56
CA GLY A 491 23.11 17.72 27.68
C GLY A 491 23.68 17.22 26.37
N GLY A 492 22.89 17.13 25.28
CA GLY A 492 23.33 16.59 24.00
C GLY A 492 23.66 15.11 24.03
N LYS A 493 23.07 14.35 24.96
CA LYS A 493 23.37 12.91 25.15
C LYS A 493 22.26 11.99 24.70
N THR A 494 21.01 12.44 24.75
CA THR A 494 19.82 11.64 24.51
C THR A 494 18.96 12.29 23.44
N LEU A 495 18.52 11.49 22.49
CA LEU A 495 17.56 11.86 21.46
C LEU A 495 16.23 11.18 21.77
N PHE A 496 15.15 11.94 21.69
CA PHE A 496 13.77 11.47 21.78
C PHE A 496 13.13 11.57 20.41
N VAL A 497 12.60 10.46 19.88
CA VAL A 497 12.06 10.39 18.53
C VAL A 497 10.65 9.83 18.57
N MET A 498 9.68 10.57 18.04
CA MET A 498 8.27 10.20 18.00
C MET A 498 8.01 9.18 16.89
N GLY A 499 7.81 7.90 17.26
CA GLY A 499 7.47 6.81 16.34
C GLY A 499 5.95 6.70 16.18
N THR A 500 5.43 7.35 15.16
CA THR A 500 3.97 7.50 14.96
C THR A 500 3.25 6.17 14.81
N ALA A 501 3.89 5.19 14.19
CA ALA A 501 3.30 3.89 13.92
C ALA A 501 3.27 2.92 15.12
N PHE A 502 4.05 3.20 16.17
CA PHE A 502 4.12 2.35 17.37
C PHE A 502 3.52 2.97 18.63
N ASP A 503 2.92 4.15 18.52
CA ASP A 503 2.42 4.88 19.68
C ASP A 503 3.50 5.02 20.79
N ALA A 504 4.73 5.28 20.37
CA ALA A 504 5.88 5.26 21.26
C ALA A 504 6.91 6.34 20.93
N VAL A 505 7.70 6.68 21.94
CA VAL A 505 8.87 7.56 21.81
C VAL A 505 10.13 6.70 21.95
N SER A 506 10.96 6.65 20.91
CA SER A 506 12.29 6.04 20.95
C SER A 506 13.25 6.91 21.72
N VAL A 507 13.97 6.34 22.66
CA VAL A 507 15.05 6.98 23.42
C VAL A 507 16.38 6.46 22.91
N VAL A 508 17.15 7.31 22.25
CA VAL A 508 18.45 6.95 21.64
C VAL A 508 19.60 7.57 22.43
N ASP A 509 20.53 6.76 22.85
CA ASP A 509 21.81 7.20 23.38
C ASP A 509 22.73 7.67 22.24
N LEU A 510 23.07 8.95 22.21
CA LEU A 510 23.83 9.55 21.12
C LEU A 510 25.29 9.13 21.07
N ALA A 511 25.88 8.69 22.20
CA ALA A 511 27.27 8.23 22.25
C ALA A 511 27.40 6.86 21.56
N THR A 512 26.46 5.96 21.83
CA THR A 512 26.45 4.62 21.23
C THR A 512 25.69 4.54 19.91
N GLY A 513 24.78 5.49 19.65
CA GLY A 513 23.87 5.48 18.51
C GLY A 513 22.78 4.41 18.57
N LYS A 514 22.47 3.89 19.78
CA LYS A 514 21.50 2.80 19.96
C LYS A 514 20.24 3.28 20.63
N GLU A 515 19.10 2.78 20.19
CA GLU A 515 17.85 2.86 20.93
C GLU A 515 17.99 2.08 22.24
N THR A 516 17.81 2.75 23.37
CA THR A 516 17.94 2.17 24.71
C THR A 516 16.61 1.84 25.35
N LYS A 517 15.55 2.55 24.96
CA LYS A 517 14.19 2.38 25.46
C LYS A 517 13.16 2.78 24.40
N ARG A 518 11.94 2.25 24.55
CA ARG A 518 10.70 2.78 23.99
C ARG A 518 9.75 3.15 25.12
N LEU A 519 9.28 4.36 25.09
CA LEU A 519 8.35 4.91 26.08
C LEU A 519 6.96 4.98 25.45
N ALA A 520 5.94 4.41 26.10
CA ALA A 520 4.59 4.43 25.58
C ALA A 520 4.03 5.85 25.56
N ALA A 521 3.64 6.33 24.40
CA ALA A 521 2.86 7.55 24.19
C ALA A 521 1.36 7.25 24.08
N SER A 522 0.54 8.23 23.71
CA SER A 522 -0.81 8.00 23.22
C SER A 522 -0.76 7.78 21.69
N ARG A 523 -1.93 7.72 21.04
CA ARG A 523 -2.02 7.33 19.64
C ARG A 523 -1.33 8.32 18.69
N ASN A 524 -0.44 7.82 17.86
CA ASN A 524 0.26 8.55 16.81
C ASN A 524 1.02 9.78 17.36
N PRO A 525 2.11 9.58 18.17
CA PRO A 525 2.92 10.68 18.71
C PRO A 525 3.56 11.48 17.57
N TRP A 526 3.35 12.81 17.55
CA TRP A 526 3.62 13.63 16.39
C TRP A 526 4.78 14.61 16.58
N SER A 527 4.65 15.53 17.49
CA SER A 527 5.63 16.57 17.77
C SER A 527 6.01 16.60 19.24
N ALA A 528 7.14 17.24 19.56
CA ALA A 528 7.63 17.31 20.91
C ALA A 528 8.22 18.69 21.24
N ALA A 529 8.07 19.11 22.52
CA ALA A 529 8.69 20.31 23.03
C ALA A 529 9.29 20.08 24.42
N LEU A 530 10.57 20.40 24.57
CA LEU A 530 11.25 20.41 25.87
C LEU A 530 10.90 21.67 26.66
N SER A 531 10.62 21.50 27.94
CA SER A 531 10.47 22.66 28.84
C SER A 531 11.77 23.47 28.90
N PRO A 532 11.68 24.81 29.16
CA PRO A 532 12.87 25.66 29.22
C PRO A 532 13.90 25.22 30.28
N ASP A 533 13.47 24.54 31.35
CA ASP A 533 14.34 23.95 32.36
C ASP A 533 14.89 22.56 31.97
N GLY A 534 14.51 22.02 30.79
CA GLY A 534 14.94 20.72 30.27
C GLY A 534 14.42 19.49 31.02
N ARG A 535 13.46 19.67 31.95
CA ARG A 535 13.00 18.55 32.80
C ARG A 535 11.87 17.76 32.19
N ARG A 536 10.96 18.41 31.44
CA ARG A 536 9.78 17.81 30.87
C ARG A 536 9.83 17.83 29.35
N LEU A 537 9.45 16.75 28.74
CA LEU A 537 9.17 16.65 27.30
C LEU A 537 7.66 16.47 27.12
N LEU A 538 7.01 17.44 26.47
CA LEU A 538 5.64 17.30 26.03
C LEU A 538 5.63 16.64 24.67
N VAL A 539 4.75 15.66 24.48
CA VAL A 539 4.55 15.00 23.19
C VAL A 539 3.08 15.07 22.83
N THR A 540 2.78 15.70 21.69
CA THR A 540 1.44 15.70 21.11
C THR A 540 1.17 14.39 20.41
N ASN A 541 -0.10 14.00 20.39
CA ASN A 541 -0.55 12.77 19.74
C ASN A 541 -1.62 13.15 18.70
N ALA A 542 -1.35 12.87 17.42
CA ALA A 542 -2.20 13.31 16.33
C ALA A 542 -3.60 12.69 16.38
N LEU A 543 -3.73 11.45 16.81
CA LEU A 543 -5.01 10.78 16.93
C LEU A 543 -5.53 10.80 18.37
N SER A 544 -6.83 11.02 18.54
CA SER A 544 -7.52 10.88 19.82
C SER A 544 -7.39 9.44 20.36
N ARG A 545 -7.41 9.27 21.68
CA ARG A 545 -7.43 7.94 22.29
C ARG A 545 -8.74 7.21 21.93
N PHE A 546 -8.73 5.89 22.07
CA PHE A 546 -9.95 5.13 21.96
C PHE A 546 -10.95 5.54 23.05
N VAL A 547 -12.16 5.82 22.63
CA VAL A 547 -13.27 6.21 23.51
C VAL A 547 -14.45 5.27 23.29
N PRO A 548 -15.38 5.15 24.23
CA PRO A 548 -16.59 4.37 24.02
C PRO A 548 -17.33 4.80 22.76
N PHE A 549 -17.91 3.85 22.06
CA PHE A 549 -18.67 4.07 20.84
C PHE A 549 -19.68 5.22 21.02
N ARG A 550 -19.70 6.15 20.06
CA ARG A 550 -20.55 7.35 20.04
C ARG A 550 -20.32 8.34 21.21
N THR A 551 -19.12 8.40 21.72
CA THR A 551 -18.72 9.49 22.61
C THR A 551 -17.83 10.49 21.86
N PRO A 552 -17.77 11.77 22.32
CA PRO A 552 -16.84 12.75 21.72
C PRO A 552 -15.38 12.29 21.81
N PRO A 553 -14.53 12.69 20.86
CA PRO A 553 -13.10 12.33 20.88
C PRO A 553 -12.40 12.96 22.08
N VAL A 554 -11.38 12.29 22.57
CA VAL A 554 -10.54 12.78 23.67
C VAL A 554 -9.08 12.59 23.28
N SER A 555 -8.36 13.69 23.15
CA SER A 555 -6.91 13.66 22.92
C SER A 555 -6.12 13.78 24.21
N GLU A 556 -4.84 13.51 24.15
CA GLU A 556 -3.90 13.61 25.26
C GLU A 556 -2.57 14.21 24.80
N VAL A 557 -1.94 14.97 25.67
CA VAL A 557 -0.52 15.31 25.56
C VAL A 557 0.23 14.44 26.56
N THR A 558 1.16 13.62 26.07
CA THR A 558 1.96 12.77 26.95
C THR A 558 3.13 13.58 27.52
N VAL A 559 3.29 13.56 28.83
CA VAL A 559 4.34 14.28 29.56
C VAL A 559 5.39 13.28 30.02
N PHE A 560 6.62 13.47 29.61
CA PHE A 560 7.75 12.65 30.03
C PHE A 560 8.69 13.44 30.95
N ASP A 561 9.16 12.78 32.00
CA ASP A 561 10.31 13.25 32.75
C ASP A 561 11.60 12.83 32.02
N VAL A 562 12.39 13.83 31.63
CA VAL A 562 13.58 13.66 30.78
C VAL A 562 14.69 12.88 31.51
N ALA A 563 14.90 13.15 32.82
CA ALA A 563 15.97 12.54 33.58
C ALA A 563 15.71 11.07 33.89
N SER A 564 14.50 10.71 34.31
CA SER A 564 14.14 9.32 34.60
C SER A 564 13.71 8.53 33.36
N GLN A 565 13.47 9.22 32.25
CA GLN A 565 12.95 8.64 30.99
C GLN A 565 11.69 7.80 31.26
N ARG A 566 10.68 8.41 31.85
CA ARG A 566 9.38 7.79 32.18
C ARG A 566 8.25 8.75 31.84
N VAL A 567 7.07 8.17 31.59
CA VAL A 567 5.82 8.95 31.55
C VAL A 567 5.58 9.52 32.93
N GLU A 568 5.52 10.85 33.05
CA GLU A 568 5.17 11.56 34.27
C GLU A 568 3.66 11.71 34.40
N ASP A 569 2.99 12.12 33.29
CA ASP A 569 1.56 12.41 33.29
C ASP A 569 0.98 12.31 31.87
N ARG A 570 -0.34 12.38 31.76
CA ARG A 570 -1.12 12.49 30.50
C ARG A 570 -2.15 13.59 30.66
N TRP A 571 -1.91 14.71 30.00
CA TRP A 571 -2.81 15.88 30.08
C TRP A 571 -3.93 15.72 29.05
N VAL A 572 -5.15 15.59 29.57
CA VAL A 572 -6.34 15.32 28.78
C VAL A 572 -6.85 16.57 28.09
N VAL A 573 -7.10 16.49 26.78
CA VAL A 573 -7.68 17.55 25.95
C VAL A 573 -9.04 17.05 25.44
N PRO A 574 -10.16 17.42 26.06
CA PRO A 574 -11.47 16.86 25.71
C PRO A 574 -12.01 17.39 24.39
N GLU A 575 -12.86 16.60 23.74
CA GLU A 575 -13.54 16.95 22.47
C GLU A 575 -12.57 17.43 21.37
N SER A 576 -11.37 16.88 21.34
CA SER A 576 -10.32 17.31 20.42
C SER A 576 -9.68 16.12 19.68
N ASN A 577 -9.11 16.42 18.53
CA ASN A 577 -8.35 15.53 17.67
C ASN A 577 -7.24 16.32 16.98
N LEU A 578 -6.32 15.64 16.31
CA LEU A 578 -5.24 16.24 15.52
C LEU A 578 -4.43 17.27 16.32
N LEU A 579 -3.91 16.84 17.49
CA LEU A 579 -2.93 17.62 18.23
C LEU A 579 -1.57 17.47 17.52
N LEU A 580 -1.16 18.51 16.79
CA LEU A 580 0.04 18.45 15.95
C LEU A 580 1.21 19.22 16.57
N GLY A 581 1.27 20.54 16.42
CA GLY A 581 2.35 21.35 16.93
C GLY A 581 2.24 21.63 18.44
N VAL A 582 3.39 21.75 19.13
CA VAL A 582 3.47 22.12 20.54
C VAL A 582 4.70 22.96 20.81
N ALA A 583 4.55 24.03 21.60
CA ALA A 583 5.68 24.85 22.05
C ALA A 583 5.50 25.33 23.50
N TRP A 584 6.56 25.31 24.28
CA TRP A 584 6.60 25.92 25.59
C TRP A 584 6.72 27.45 25.50
N HIS A 585 5.98 28.15 26.31
CA HIS A 585 6.24 29.56 26.58
C HIS A 585 7.63 29.71 27.22
N PRO A 586 8.43 30.75 26.88
CA PRO A 586 9.79 30.90 27.41
C PRO A 586 9.87 30.97 28.95
N SER A 587 8.80 31.36 29.63
CA SER A 587 8.74 31.34 31.12
C SER A 587 8.66 29.93 31.73
N GLY A 588 8.29 28.91 30.94
CA GLY A 588 8.04 27.56 31.43
C GLY A 588 6.75 27.37 32.24
N GLU A 589 5.88 28.38 32.32
CA GLU A 589 4.63 28.32 33.11
C GLU A 589 3.49 27.60 32.35
N PHE A 590 3.53 27.61 31.04
CA PHE A 590 2.56 26.91 30.16
C PHE A 590 3.15 26.65 28.80
N ALA A 591 2.47 25.80 28.06
CA ALA A 591 2.73 25.55 26.62
C ALA A 591 1.45 25.75 25.81
N LEU A 592 1.59 25.93 24.50
CA LEU A 592 0.47 25.88 23.54
C LEU A 592 0.57 24.64 22.68
N ALA A 593 -0.56 23.99 22.40
CA ALA A 593 -0.64 22.93 21.41
C ALA A 593 -1.78 23.22 20.42
N THR A 594 -1.57 22.93 19.14
CA THR A 594 -2.61 23.06 18.11
C THR A 594 -3.62 21.91 18.22
N LEU A 595 -4.88 22.16 17.87
CA LEU A 595 -5.93 21.16 17.90
C LEU A 595 -7.07 21.44 16.91
N ASN A 596 -7.70 20.36 16.45
CA ASN A 596 -9.05 20.44 15.89
C ASN A 596 -10.05 20.02 16.97
N ARG A 597 -11.07 20.85 17.17
CA ARG A 597 -12.19 20.50 18.03
C ARG A 597 -13.34 20.02 17.15
N THR A 598 -13.52 18.71 17.14
CA THR A 598 -14.41 18.04 16.19
C THR A 598 -15.71 17.61 16.87
N LYS A 599 -16.83 18.10 16.37
CA LYS A 599 -18.18 17.64 16.73
C LYS A 599 -18.65 16.59 15.73
N ASN A 600 -17.88 15.53 15.57
CA ASN A 600 -18.07 14.47 14.57
C ASN A 600 -19.40 13.74 14.65
N LEU A 601 -20.07 13.76 15.82
CA LEU A 601 -21.39 13.14 16.03
C LEU A 601 -22.56 14.05 15.61
N VAL A 602 -22.27 15.31 15.21
CA VAL A 602 -23.28 16.22 14.67
C VAL A 602 -23.40 16.01 13.17
N PRO A 603 -24.61 15.86 12.60
CA PRO A 603 -24.78 15.70 11.17
C PRO A 603 -24.09 16.78 10.35
N MET A 604 -23.34 16.39 9.31
CA MET A 604 -22.62 17.33 8.43
C MET A 604 -23.55 18.34 7.74
N THR A 605 -24.84 18.07 7.65
CA THR A 605 -25.86 19.02 7.19
C THR A 605 -25.98 20.26 8.08
N ARG A 606 -25.49 20.19 9.33
CA ARG A 606 -25.42 21.33 10.27
C ARG A 606 -24.21 22.23 10.06
N LEU A 607 -23.41 21.97 9.04
CA LEU A 607 -22.20 22.71 8.68
C LEU A 607 -22.45 24.23 8.57
N LEU A 608 -23.62 24.65 8.09
CA LEU A 608 -24.04 26.05 8.04
C LEU A 608 -24.05 26.76 9.39
N GLN A 609 -24.17 26.00 10.48
CA GLN A 609 -24.22 26.50 11.85
C GLN A 609 -22.83 26.56 12.49
N GLY A 610 -21.78 26.15 11.76
CA GLY A 610 -20.38 26.20 12.20
C GLY A 610 -20.05 25.23 13.33
N TRP A 611 -20.74 24.09 13.42
CA TRP A 611 -20.63 23.22 14.59
C TRP A 611 -19.86 21.92 14.35
N THR A 612 -19.48 21.59 13.13
CA THR A 612 -18.92 20.27 12.84
C THR A 612 -17.42 20.19 13.11
N ILE A 613 -16.64 21.13 12.61
CA ILE A 613 -15.20 21.19 12.84
C ILE A 613 -14.83 22.64 13.17
N THR A 614 -14.15 22.82 14.29
CA THR A 614 -13.56 24.09 14.71
C THR A 614 -12.08 23.89 15.03
N ASN A 615 -11.30 24.95 14.96
CA ASN A 615 -9.86 24.91 15.03
C ASN A 615 -9.36 25.86 16.13
N GLY A 616 -8.41 25.41 16.92
CA GLY A 616 -7.97 26.18 18.06
C GLY A 616 -6.61 25.76 18.61
N ILE A 617 -6.37 26.21 19.82
CA ILE A 617 -5.20 25.84 20.63
C ILE A 617 -5.61 25.41 22.03
N ALA A 618 -4.86 24.48 22.59
CA ALA A 618 -4.87 24.15 24.00
C ALA A 618 -3.80 24.96 24.72
N VAL A 619 -4.17 25.55 25.87
CA VAL A 619 -3.26 26.14 26.83
C VAL A 619 -2.95 25.10 27.89
N LEU A 620 -1.74 24.58 27.87
CA LEU A 620 -1.25 23.49 28.71
C LEU A 620 -0.46 24.06 29.88
N TRP A 621 -1.09 24.22 31.05
CA TRP A 621 -0.44 24.77 32.22
C TRP A 621 0.52 23.77 32.85
N LYS A 622 1.58 24.28 33.45
CA LYS A 622 2.62 23.50 34.14
C LYS A 622 2.08 22.57 35.24
N ASP A 623 0.94 22.92 35.83
CA ASP A 623 0.24 22.16 36.88
C ASP A 623 -0.64 21.03 36.30
N GLY A 624 -0.70 20.87 35.00
CA GLY A 624 -1.50 19.83 34.30
C GLY A 624 -2.91 20.29 33.92
N ARG A 625 -3.32 21.50 34.27
CA ARG A 625 -4.59 22.07 33.81
C ARG A 625 -4.52 22.36 32.32
N VAL A 626 -5.64 22.12 31.63
CA VAL A 626 -5.79 22.34 30.18
C VAL A 626 -7.00 23.21 29.92
N ASP A 627 -6.79 24.34 29.25
CA ASP A 627 -7.86 25.19 28.74
C ASP A 627 -7.82 25.19 27.19
N GLN A 628 -8.94 25.42 26.52
CA GLN A 628 -9.03 25.49 25.08
C GLN A 628 -9.66 26.78 24.60
N VAL A 629 -9.12 27.35 23.50
CA VAL A 629 -9.68 28.55 22.86
C VAL A 629 -9.67 28.35 21.34
N LEU A 630 -10.69 28.87 20.67
CA LEU A 630 -10.80 28.78 19.22
C LEU A 630 -10.00 29.89 18.53
N LEU A 631 -9.38 29.59 17.41
CA LEU A 631 -8.76 30.52 16.47
C LEU A 631 -9.70 30.94 15.35
N ASP A 632 -10.80 30.24 15.19
CA ASP A 632 -11.79 30.49 14.17
C ASP A 632 -12.47 31.87 14.33
N GLU A 633 -12.88 32.45 13.22
CA GLU A 633 -13.79 33.61 13.17
C GLU A 633 -15.14 33.15 12.60
N PRO A 634 -16.25 33.75 13.02
CA PRO A 634 -17.54 33.49 12.39
C PRO A 634 -17.46 33.71 10.88
N GLN A 635 -17.88 32.69 10.11
CA GLN A 635 -17.87 32.65 8.64
C GLN A 635 -16.49 32.67 7.97
N ARG A 636 -15.37 32.62 8.73
CA ARG A 636 -14.00 32.62 8.19
C ARG A 636 -13.08 31.78 9.07
N TYR A 637 -13.30 30.47 9.04
CA TYR A 637 -12.57 29.54 9.87
C TYR A 637 -11.07 29.52 9.57
N PHE A 638 -10.30 29.06 10.54
CA PHE A 638 -8.84 28.97 10.51
C PHE A 638 -8.41 27.51 10.48
N ALA A 639 -8.80 26.81 9.41
CA ALA A 639 -8.75 25.35 9.29
C ALA A 639 -7.34 24.77 9.26
N ASP A 640 -7.22 23.55 9.76
CA ASP A 640 -6.01 22.72 9.73
C ASP A 640 -4.82 23.43 10.38
N VAL A 641 -4.95 23.71 11.68
CA VAL A 641 -3.85 24.26 12.48
C VAL A 641 -2.76 23.20 12.66
N THR A 642 -1.51 23.53 12.29
CA THR A 642 -0.43 22.56 12.23
C THR A 642 0.69 22.79 13.22
N ASP A 643 1.15 24.00 13.40
CA ASP A 643 2.30 24.28 14.26
C ASP A 643 2.17 25.61 15.00
N VAL A 644 2.96 25.74 16.09
CA VAL A 644 2.99 26.92 16.94
C VAL A 644 4.40 27.25 17.41
N ALA A 645 4.77 28.55 17.36
CA ALA A 645 6.06 29.02 17.86
C ALA A 645 5.90 30.33 18.65
N PHE A 646 6.63 30.48 19.75
CA PHE A 646 6.71 31.73 20.49
C PHE A 646 7.85 32.63 20.02
N ALA A 647 7.63 33.93 20.08
CA ALA A 647 8.75 34.90 20.07
C ALA A 647 9.61 34.69 21.34
N PRO A 648 10.94 34.91 21.27
CA PRO A 648 11.83 34.70 22.42
C PRO A 648 11.47 35.47 23.66
N ASP A 649 10.80 36.65 23.52
CA ASP A 649 10.31 37.48 24.62
C ASP A 649 8.98 36.96 25.22
N GLY A 650 8.38 35.93 24.65
CA GLY A 650 7.11 35.34 25.10
C GLY A 650 5.86 36.18 24.82
N LYS A 651 5.97 37.39 24.24
CA LYS A 651 4.80 38.26 24.06
C LYS A 651 3.90 37.90 22.92
N LYS A 652 4.46 37.30 21.90
CA LYS A 652 3.72 36.86 20.72
C LYS A 652 3.90 35.35 20.51
N ALA A 653 2.84 34.69 20.03
CA ALA A 653 2.91 33.35 19.46
C ALA A 653 2.34 33.39 18.05
N PHE A 654 2.85 32.48 17.20
CA PHE A 654 2.50 32.36 15.81
C PHE A 654 1.93 30.97 15.59
N VAL A 655 0.77 30.86 14.94
CA VAL A 655 0.12 29.58 14.65
C VAL A 655 -0.15 29.48 13.15
N THR A 656 0.25 28.38 12.51
CA THR A 656 0.00 28.12 11.11
C THR A 656 -1.35 27.46 10.87
N SER A 657 -2.01 27.82 9.77
CA SER A 657 -3.22 27.17 9.25
C SER A 657 -2.95 26.70 7.83
N ALA A 658 -2.70 25.41 7.69
CA ALA A 658 -2.38 24.76 6.43
C ALA A 658 -3.56 24.79 5.45
N GLY A 659 -4.80 24.72 5.94
CA GLY A 659 -5.99 24.74 5.11
C GLY A 659 -6.36 26.13 4.57
N THR A 660 -5.92 27.23 5.22
CA THR A 660 -6.31 28.59 4.82
C THR A 660 -5.17 29.50 4.38
N ASP A 661 -3.94 28.96 4.29
CA ASP A 661 -2.73 29.66 3.81
C ASP A 661 -2.42 30.93 4.64
N ARG A 662 -2.50 30.82 5.97
CA ARG A 662 -2.34 31.95 6.90
C ARG A 662 -1.55 31.56 8.14
N VAL A 663 -1.03 32.61 8.79
CA VAL A 663 -0.46 32.54 10.14
C VAL A 663 -1.24 33.50 11.05
N ALA A 664 -1.76 33.00 12.17
CA ALA A 664 -2.33 33.85 13.24
C ALA A 664 -1.23 34.35 14.17
N VAL A 665 -1.26 35.63 14.49
CA VAL A 665 -0.40 36.26 15.50
C VAL A 665 -1.19 36.42 16.77
N ILE A 666 -0.79 35.75 17.82
CA ILE A 666 -1.43 35.75 19.14
C ILE A 666 -0.69 36.75 20.06
N ASP A 667 -1.43 37.67 20.66
CA ASP A 667 -1.00 38.44 21.83
C ASP A 667 -1.15 37.54 23.08
N VAL A 668 -0.03 37.06 23.59
CA VAL A 668 0.02 36.05 24.64
C VAL A 668 -0.52 36.62 25.97
N GLU A 669 -0.27 37.87 26.27
CA GLU A 669 -0.78 38.51 27.50
C GLU A 669 -2.31 38.57 27.47
N ARG A 670 -2.91 38.96 26.33
CA ARG A 670 -4.36 39.01 26.16
C ARG A 670 -4.98 37.59 26.22
N LEU A 671 -4.33 36.60 25.62
CA LEU A 671 -4.77 35.21 25.70
C LEU A 671 -4.82 34.72 27.16
N VAL A 672 -3.72 34.90 27.89
CA VAL A 672 -3.61 34.50 29.29
C VAL A 672 -4.61 35.25 30.16
N ALA A 673 -4.80 36.57 29.92
CA ALA A 673 -5.78 37.39 30.63
C ALA A 673 -7.21 36.91 30.39
N LEU A 674 -7.56 36.54 29.16
CA LEU A 674 -8.87 35.96 28.80
C LEU A 674 -9.12 34.68 29.60
N VAL A 675 -8.19 33.73 29.58
CA VAL A 675 -8.33 32.44 30.27
C VAL A 675 -8.40 32.63 31.79
N ARG A 676 -7.56 33.50 32.36
CA ARG A 676 -7.53 33.73 33.81
C ARG A 676 -8.75 34.44 34.36
N ARG A 677 -9.36 35.37 33.61
CA ARG A 677 -10.57 36.07 34.04
C ARG A 677 -11.84 35.23 33.93
N SER A 678 -11.83 34.18 33.13
CA SER A 678 -12.97 33.29 32.95
C SER A 678 -13.14 32.34 34.12
N SER A 679 -14.39 32.15 34.57
CA SER A 679 -14.75 31.14 35.59
C SER A 679 -14.43 29.72 35.13
N ASP A 680 -14.42 28.74 36.01
CA ASP A 680 -14.20 27.34 35.69
C ASP A 680 -15.25 26.82 34.70
N GLU A 681 -16.52 27.23 34.88
CA GLU A 681 -17.60 26.88 33.95
C GLU A 681 -17.39 27.50 32.57
N GLU A 682 -17.04 28.78 32.49
CA GLU A 682 -16.75 29.46 31.22
C GLU A 682 -15.55 28.83 30.49
N ARG A 683 -14.48 28.45 31.19
CA ARG A 683 -13.32 27.78 30.60
C ARG A 683 -13.68 26.41 30.04
N LYS A 684 -14.56 25.68 30.70
CA LYS A 684 -14.96 24.34 30.30
C LYS A 684 -15.98 24.37 29.17
N ASP A 685 -17.00 25.18 29.24
CA ASP A 685 -18.20 25.04 28.38
C ASP A 685 -18.37 26.20 27.39
N VAL A 686 -17.83 27.43 27.68
CA VAL A 686 -17.98 28.60 26.84
C VAL A 686 -16.77 28.83 25.92
N LEU A 687 -15.57 29.01 26.47
CA LEU A 687 -14.37 29.33 25.67
C LEU A 687 -14.09 28.33 24.56
N PRO A 688 -14.21 27.02 24.77
CA PRO A 688 -13.94 26.02 23.70
C PRO A 688 -14.98 26.04 22.57
N ASN A 689 -16.10 26.75 22.78
CA ASN A 689 -17.21 26.82 21.80
C ASN A 689 -17.46 28.26 21.30
N TRP A 690 -16.70 29.23 21.76
CA TRP A 690 -16.94 30.64 21.43
C TRP A 690 -16.15 31.04 20.17
N LEU A 691 -16.81 31.05 19.01
CA LEU A 691 -16.23 31.49 17.75
C LEU A 691 -15.71 32.93 17.71
N GLY A 692 -16.19 33.79 18.61
CA GLY A 692 -15.72 35.16 18.71
C GLY A 692 -14.46 35.32 19.57
N ALA A 693 -14.04 34.30 20.32
CA ALA A 693 -12.93 34.39 21.28
C ALA A 693 -11.63 34.90 20.66
N SER A 694 -11.35 34.52 19.43
CA SER A 694 -10.12 34.88 18.71
C SER A 694 -9.95 36.40 18.56
N SER A 695 -11.03 37.18 18.51
CA SER A 695 -10.96 38.66 18.43
C SER A 695 -10.37 39.32 19.68
N GLU A 696 -10.35 38.62 20.82
CA GLU A 696 -9.81 39.10 22.06
C GLU A 696 -8.27 39.08 22.10
N PHE A 697 -7.64 38.08 21.39
CA PHE A 697 -6.20 37.83 21.53
C PHE A 697 -5.47 37.66 20.19
N VAL A 698 -6.14 37.39 19.06
CA VAL A 698 -5.49 37.32 17.74
C VAL A 698 -5.39 38.72 17.17
N VAL A 699 -4.16 39.23 17.03
CA VAL A 699 -3.89 40.61 16.60
C VAL A 699 -3.67 40.74 15.10
N ALA A 700 -3.31 39.67 14.42
CA ALA A 700 -3.16 39.62 12.96
C ALA A 700 -3.37 38.24 12.40
N ARG A 701 -3.77 38.16 11.14
CA ARG A 701 -3.78 36.94 10.30
C ARG A 701 -3.04 37.23 9.01
N ILE A 702 -1.81 36.76 8.94
CA ILE A 702 -0.85 37.06 7.89
C ILE A 702 -1.01 36.05 6.76
N PRO A 703 -1.31 36.47 5.51
CA PRO A 703 -1.30 35.56 4.38
C PRO A 703 0.13 35.10 4.06
N VAL A 704 0.28 33.81 3.80
CA VAL A 704 1.51 33.15 3.36
C VAL A 704 1.26 32.36 2.08
N LYS A 705 2.14 31.44 1.70
CA LYS A 705 1.96 30.59 0.54
C LYS A 705 1.27 29.27 0.90
N GLU A 706 1.00 28.46 -0.12
CA GLU A 706 0.14 27.28 -0.05
C GLU A 706 0.60 26.26 0.99
N ASN A 707 -0.33 25.88 1.87
CA ASN A 707 -0.22 24.84 2.90
C ASN A 707 0.95 25.08 3.87
N PRO A 708 0.90 26.15 4.71
CA PRO A 708 1.91 26.43 5.71
C PRO A 708 1.84 25.37 6.84
N ARG A 709 2.92 24.64 7.07
CA ARG A 709 3.00 23.62 8.12
C ARG A 709 3.90 24.05 9.28
N GLY A 710 5.21 23.88 9.17
CA GLY A 710 6.15 24.25 10.23
C GLY A 710 6.41 25.76 10.34
N ILE A 711 6.65 26.25 11.57
CA ILE A 711 6.98 27.65 11.85
C ILE A 711 8.06 27.75 12.93
N VAL A 712 9.04 28.61 12.72
CA VAL A 712 10.06 28.95 13.73
C VAL A 712 10.27 30.45 13.79
N VAL A 713 10.63 30.95 14.98
CA VAL A 713 11.00 32.35 15.17
C VAL A 713 12.51 32.44 15.31
N ALA A 714 13.11 33.43 14.67
CA ALA A 714 14.54 33.69 14.75
C ALA A 714 14.98 33.94 16.20
N PRO A 715 16.19 33.53 16.61
CA PRO A 715 16.67 33.73 17.99
C PRO A 715 16.70 35.17 18.43
N ASP A 716 16.84 36.12 17.50
CA ASP A 716 16.80 37.56 17.76
C ASP A 716 15.36 38.13 17.89
N GLY A 717 14.34 37.32 17.62
CA GLY A 717 12.91 37.67 17.64
C GLY A 717 12.47 38.60 16.49
N GLY A 718 13.34 38.92 15.53
CA GLY A 718 13.04 39.85 14.43
C GLY A 718 12.14 39.28 13.33
N THR A 719 12.29 37.99 13.03
CA THR A 719 11.56 37.34 11.96
C THR A 719 10.99 35.99 12.36
N ALA A 720 9.84 35.61 11.80
CA ALA A 720 9.31 34.24 11.83
C ALA A 720 9.36 33.64 10.42
N TRP A 721 9.70 32.35 10.33
CA TRP A 721 9.87 31.64 9.08
C TRP A 721 8.88 30.47 9.01
N VAL A 722 8.22 30.33 7.86
CA VAL A 722 7.12 29.39 7.66
C VAL A 722 7.41 28.49 6.47
N ALA A 723 7.27 27.19 6.65
CA ALA A 723 7.37 26.20 5.58
C ALA A 723 6.05 26.15 4.79
N ASN A 724 6.08 26.59 3.53
CA ASN A 724 4.94 26.52 2.62
C ASN A 724 5.06 25.22 1.81
N THR A 725 4.45 24.16 2.32
CA THR A 725 4.65 22.79 1.83
C THR A 725 4.32 22.63 0.35
N LEU A 726 3.20 23.20 -0.09
CA LEU A 726 2.72 23.05 -1.47
C LEU A 726 3.18 24.18 -2.44
N ASP A 727 4.04 25.10 -1.97
CA ASP A 727 4.68 26.15 -2.78
C ASP A 727 6.22 25.95 -2.90
N ASP A 728 6.79 24.91 -2.28
CA ASP A 728 8.24 24.65 -2.24
C ASP A 728 9.05 25.87 -1.80
N SER A 729 8.56 26.63 -0.82
CA SER A 729 9.16 27.89 -0.40
C SER A 729 9.07 28.11 1.12
N LEU A 730 9.82 29.11 1.60
CA LEU A 730 9.64 29.65 2.96
C LEU A 730 9.08 31.07 2.86
N SER A 731 8.07 31.38 3.68
CA SER A 731 7.64 32.76 3.94
C SER A 731 8.40 33.34 5.11
N VAL A 732 8.92 34.56 4.99
CA VAL A 732 9.59 35.30 6.05
C VAL A 732 8.65 36.41 6.53
N ILE A 733 8.27 36.37 7.78
CA ILE A 733 7.38 37.33 8.43
C ILE A 733 8.22 38.27 9.30
N ASP A 734 8.05 39.57 9.16
CA ASP A 734 8.55 40.59 10.09
C ASP A 734 7.67 40.58 11.37
N VAL A 735 8.26 40.22 12.51
CA VAL A 735 7.52 40.05 13.77
C VAL A 735 6.95 41.36 14.30
N ALA A 736 7.65 42.47 14.06
CA ALA A 736 7.20 43.80 14.52
C ALA A 736 6.05 44.31 13.66
N ARG A 737 6.16 44.21 12.32
CA ARG A 737 5.16 44.71 11.37
C ARG A 737 3.94 43.80 11.24
N GLY A 738 4.12 42.51 11.50
CA GLY A 738 3.07 41.48 11.31
C GLY A 738 2.72 41.27 9.83
N GLU A 739 3.71 41.27 8.96
CA GLU A 739 3.53 41.09 7.50
C GLU A 739 4.60 40.19 6.89
N THR A 740 4.27 39.49 5.79
CA THR A 740 5.24 38.71 5.02
C THR A 740 6.15 39.65 4.21
N VAL A 741 7.45 39.63 4.50
CA VAL A 741 8.46 40.54 3.87
C VAL A 741 9.32 39.85 2.82
N ALA A 742 9.33 38.54 2.74
CA ALA A 742 10.03 37.78 1.71
C ALA A 742 9.44 36.39 1.49
N ARG A 743 9.70 35.85 0.29
CA ARG A 743 9.52 34.45 -0.09
C ARG A 743 10.88 33.89 -0.51
N VAL A 744 11.30 32.78 0.09
CA VAL A 744 12.53 32.09 -0.26
C VAL A 744 12.21 30.83 -1.03
N ASP A 745 12.64 30.73 -2.27
CA ASP A 745 12.47 29.55 -3.13
C ASP A 745 13.44 28.44 -2.71
N LEU A 746 12.95 27.23 -2.43
CA LEU A 746 13.75 26.06 -2.05
C LEU A 746 14.25 25.26 -3.26
N GLY A 747 13.94 25.69 -4.50
CA GLY A 747 14.42 25.07 -5.71
C GLY A 747 13.63 23.89 -6.20
N GLY A 748 12.35 23.80 -5.86
CA GLY A 748 11.40 22.84 -6.42
C GLY A 748 11.05 23.14 -7.88
N PRO A 749 10.28 22.25 -8.54
CA PRO A 749 9.80 22.48 -9.91
C PRO A 749 8.94 23.73 -10.00
N ARG A 750 9.22 24.58 -11.00
CA ARG A 750 8.44 25.83 -11.20
C ARG A 750 7.05 25.57 -11.80
N LYS A 751 6.92 24.51 -12.59
CA LYS A 751 5.65 24.15 -13.24
C LYS A 751 4.79 23.39 -12.25
N VAL A 752 3.60 23.91 -11.98
CA VAL A 752 2.56 23.17 -11.24
C VAL A 752 2.01 22.09 -12.17
N THR A 753 2.19 20.84 -11.78
CA THR A 753 1.64 19.70 -12.53
C THR A 753 0.17 19.50 -12.19
N HIS A 754 -0.53 18.70 -12.99
CA HIS A 754 -1.93 18.36 -12.75
C HIS A 754 -2.13 17.66 -11.39
N LEU A 755 -1.20 16.75 -11.02
CA LEU A 755 -1.23 16.09 -9.71
C LEU A 755 -0.97 17.08 -8.57
N ARG A 756 -0.03 18.01 -8.74
CA ARG A 756 0.22 19.05 -7.73
C ARG A 756 -0.99 19.96 -7.52
N GLU A 757 -1.72 20.28 -8.60
CA GLU A 757 -2.98 21.01 -8.48
C GLU A 757 -4.02 20.21 -7.69
N GLY A 758 -4.14 18.93 -7.95
CA GLY A 758 -5.00 18.02 -7.18
C GLY A 758 -4.63 17.98 -5.70
N GLU A 759 -3.33 17.92 -5.39
CA GLU A 759 -2.80 17.94 -4.03
C GLU A 759 -3.14 19.26 -3.31
N ARG A 760 -2.98 20.41 -3.98
CA ARG A 760 -3.38 21.72 -3.45
C ARG A 760 -4.87 21.79 -3.14
N LEU A 761 -5.72 21.30 -4.03
CA LEU A 761 -7.17 21.24 -3.83
C LEU A 761 -7.55 20.33 -2.66
N PHE A 762 -6.87 19.19 -2.52
CA PHE A 762 -7.10 18.25 -1.42
C PHE A 762 -6.78 18.84 -0.05
N HIS A 763 -5.76 19.68 0.03
CA HIS A 763 -5.31 20.34 1.28
C HIS A 763 -5.91 21.72 1.51
N SER A 764 -6.71 22.27 0.58
CA SER A 764 -7.23 23.64 0.70
C SER A 764 -8.63 23.67 1.31
N ALA A 765 -8.76 24.33 2.46
CA ALA A 765 -10.06 24.67 3.02
C ALA A 765 -10.68 25.90 2.33
N ASN A 766 -9.93 26.66 1.51
CA ASN A 766 -10.43 27.84 0.81
C ASN A 766 -11.56 27.52 -0.18
N ILE A 767 -11.70 26.27 -0.59
CA ILE A 767 -12.77 25.75 -1.45
C ILE A 767 -13.99 25.26 -0.67
N ALA A 768 -13.89 25.12 0.65
CA ALA A 768 -14.97 24.64 1.50
C ALA A 768 -15.84 25.78 2.03
N PHE A 769 -17.07 25.44 2.43
CA PHE A 769 -18.00 26.41 3.03
C PHE A 769 -17.40 27.06 4.27
N GLN A 770 -17.33 28.38 4.27
CA GLN A 770 -16.72 29.21 5.33
C GLN A 770 -15.27 28.83 5.69
N ARG A 771 -14.58 28.04 4.86
CA ARG A 771 -13.21 27.54 5.08
C ARG A 771 -13.08 26.65 6.32
N GLN A 772 -14.08 25.85 6.64
CA GLN A 772 -14.10 25.07 7.87
C GLN A 772 -13.11 23.89 7.86
N PHE A 773 -12.90 23.25 6.72
CA PHE A 773 -12.06 22.07 6.59
C PHE A 773 -11.64 21.81 5.14
N ALA A 774 -10.60 21.02 4.97
CA ALA A 774 -10.15 20.44 3.69
C ALA A 774 -10.45 18.93 3.65
N CYS A 775 -10.16 18.25 2.55
CA CYS A 775 -10.15 16.77 2.53
C CYS A 775 -9.12 16.23 3.53
N ALA A 776 -7.96 16.87 3.61
CA ALA A 776 -6.88 16.53 4.54
C ALA A 776 -7.26 16.67 6.03
N THR A 777 -8.30 17.43 6.38
CA THR A 777 -8.76 17.54 7.78
C THR A 777 -9.28 16.22 8.32
N CYS A 778 -10.08 15.48 7.53
CA CYS A 778 -10.57 14.15 7.90
C CYS A 778 -9.61 13.03 7.44
N HIS A 779 -8.77 13.32 6.45
CA HIS A 779 -7.81 12.38 5.89
C HIS A 779 -6.36 12.91 6.03
N PRO A 780 -5.85 13.08 7.27
CA PRO A 780 -4.48 13.56 7.49
C PRO A 780 -3.48 12.60 6.85
N ASP A 781 -2.52 13.14 6.08
CA ASP A 781 -1.57 12.37 5.27
C ASP A 781 -2.24 11.28 4.37
N GLY A 782 -3.46 11.56 3.90
CA GLY A 782 -4.25 10.61 3.13
C GLY A 782 -4.75 9.40 3.92
N HIS A 783 -4.63 9.43 5.26
CA HIS A 783 -5.01 8.33 6.14
C HIS A 783 -6.35 8.60 6.83
N VAL A 784 -6.56 8.06 8.02
CA VAL A 784 -7.74 8.25 8.86
C VAL A 784 -7.42 9.21 10.00
N ASP A 785 -8.42 9.97 10.43
CA ASP A 785 -8.35 10.74 11.67
C ASP A 785 -8.89 9.94 12.87
N GLY A 786 -9.31 8.70 12.66
CA GLY A 786 -9.81 7.78 13.68
C GLY A 786 -11.20 8.13 14.23
N LEU A 787 -11.98 8.94 13.52
CA LEU A 787 -13.30 9.38 13.93
C LEU A 787 -14.41 8.87 13.02
N THR A 788 -15.60 8.76 13.58
CA THR A 788 -16.84 8.40 12.89
C THR A 788 -17.66 9.65 12.60
N TYR A 789 -18.18 9.79 11.40
CA TYR A 789 -18.93 10.97 10.96
C TYR A 789 -20.31 10.63 10.42
N ASP A 790 -21.28 11.48 10.69
CA ASP A 790 -22.55 11.48 9.97
C ASP A 790 -22.43 12.37 8.72
N ILE A 791 -22.17 11.73 7.59
CA ILE A 791 -21.95 12.39 6.29
C ILE A 791 -23.17 12.32 5.37
N GLU A 792 -24.29 11.76 5.84
CA GLU A 792 -25.49 11.67 5.02
C GLU A 792 -26.32 12.96 5.05
N ALA A 793 -27.11 13.16 4.00
CA ALA A 793 -27.84 14.40 3.78
C ALA A 793 -29.21 14.47 4.49
N ASP A 794 -29.47 13.56 5.42
CA ASP A 794 -30.78 13.47 6.08
C ASP A 794 -30.96 14.44 7.26
N GLY A 795 -29.87 14.98 7.81
CA GLY A 795 -29.93 15.95 8.89
C GLY A 795 -30.30 15.41 10.28
N ILE A 796 -30.40 14.10 10.46
CA ILE A 796 -30.93 13.47 11.67
C ILE A 796 -29.97 12.48 12.34
N GLY A 797 -28.74 12.32 11.86
CA GLY A 797 -27.73 11.47 12.49
C GLY A 797 -27.90 9.97 12.19
N VAL A 798 -28.44 9.64 11.02
CA VAL A 798 -28.63 8.26 10.57
C VAL A 798 -27.42 7.77 9.78
N SER A 799 -27.03 6.51 10.00
CA SER A 799 -25.88 5.84 9.35
C SER A 799 -24.54 6.58 9.54
N PRO A 800 -24.11 6.84 10.77
CA PRO A 800 -22.76 7.36 11.01
C PRO A 800 -21.73 6.34 10.55
N VAL A 801 -20.66 6.80 9.86
CA VAL A 801 -19.66 5.94 9.23
C VAL A 801 -18.27 6.28 9.72
N ASP A 802 -17.45 5.24 9.90
CA ASP A 802 -16.04 5.37 10.17
C ASP A 802 -15.28 5.95 8.98
N ASN A 803 -14.28 6.77 9.26
CA ASN A 803 -13.45 7.39 8.24
C ASN A 803 -12.45 6.36 7.67
N ARG A 804 -12.51 6.12 6.37
CA ARG A 804 -11.65 5.13 5.69
C ARG A 804 -10.37 5.77 5.17
N THR A 805 -9.26 5.02 5.22
CA THR A 805 -7.99 5.47 4.62
C THR A 805 -8.13 5.69 3.11
N LEU A 806 -7.42 6.70 2.61
CA LEU A 806 -7.27 6.97 1.16
C LEU A 806 -5.95 6.41 0.62
N ARG A 807 -5.11 5.84 1.46
CA ARG A 807 -3.84 5.23 1.06
C ARG A 807 -4.10 3.94 0.29
N GLY A 808 -3.64 3.90 -0.96
CA GLY A 808 -3.77 2.73 -1.83
C GLY A 808 -5.22 2.33 -2.16
N ILE A 809 -6.15 3.28 -2.25
CA ILE A 809 -7.55 3.03 -2.63
C ILE A 809 -7.73 2.77 -4.12
N TYR A 810 -6.65 2.83 -4.86
CA TYR A 810 -6.68 2.54 -6.27
C TYR A 810 -7.29 1.14 -6.51
N ASP A 811 -8.27 1.05 -7.41
CA ASP A 811 -8.99 -0.20 -7.73
C ASP A 811 -9.80 -0.84 -6.57
N THR A 812 -10.19 -0.08 -5.56
CA THR A 812 -11.02 -0.59 -4.43
C THR A 812 -12.46 -0.06 -4.45
N ASP A 813 -12.94 0.45 -5.59
CA ASP A 813 -14.35 0.82 -5.77
C ASP A 813 -15.27 -0.41 -5.56
N PRO A 814 -16.54 -0.23 -5.12
CA PRO A 814 -17.22 1.04 -4.86
C PRO A 814 -16.74 1.69 -3.56
N PHE A 815 -16.92 3.01 -3.47
CA PHE A 815 -16.53 3.78 -2.30
C PHE A 815 -17.70 3.97 -1.33
N LYS A 816 -17.39 4.37 -0.09
CA LYS A 816 -18.25 4.40 1.10
C LYS A 816 -18.59 3.02 1.65
N TRP A 817 -18.94 3.02 2.95
CA TRP A 817 -19.39 1.82 3.63
C TRP A 817 -20.70 1.24 3.06
N GLU A 818 -21.53 2.06 2.48
CA GLU A 818 -22.76 1.61 1.80
C GLU A 818 -22.53 1.19 0.33
N GLY A 819 -21.30 1.27 -0.19
CA GLY A 819 -20.97 0.90 -1.56
C GLY A 819 -21.74 1.69 -2.63
N THR A 820 -22.16 2.92 -2.30
CA THR A 820 -23.08 3.70 -3.15
C THR A 820 -22.39 4.53 -4.22
N ASN A 821 -21.06 4.69 -4.12
CA ASN A 821 -20.29 5.50 -5.06
C ASN A 821 -19.36 4.64 -5.93
N PRO A 822 -19.71 4.43 -7.19
CA PRO A 822 -18.93 3.59 -8.11
C PRO A 822 -17.61 4.22 -8.56
N SER A 823 -17.34 5.49 -8.22
CA SER A 823 -16.10 6.17 -8.58
C SER A 823 -15.82 7.37 -7.67
N LEU A 824 -14.57 7.80 -7.59
CA LEU A 824 -14.19 9.05 -6.91
C LEU A 824 -14.82 10.28 -7.57
N ALA A 825 -15.02 10.29 -8.88
CA ALA A 825 -15.68 11.39 -9.57
C ALA A 825 -17.11 11.59 -9.06
N ARG A 826 -17.82 10.51 -8.73
CA ARG A 826 -19.13 10.60 -8.09
C ARG A 826 -19.03 11.00 -6.62
N GLN A 827 -18.01 10.51 -5.90
CA GLN A 827 -17.79 10.85 -4.49
C GLN A 827 -17.43 12.32 -4.32
N CYS A 828 -16.46 12.82 -5.09
CA CYS A 828 -15.93 14.20 -4.98
C CYS A 828 -16.65 15.23 -5.86
N GLY A 829 -17.59 14.80 -6.71
CA GLY A 829 -18.32 15.66 -7.65
C GLY A 829 -19.43 16.48 -7.01
N ALA A 830 -20.59 16.54 -7.69
CA ALA A 830 -21.73 17.38 -7.31
C ALA A 830 -22.23 17.13 -5.88
N ARG A 831 -22.14 15.88 -5.38
CA ARG A 831 -22.54 15.54 -4.01
C ARG A 831 -21.69 16.29 -2.98
N LEU A 832 -20.37 16.25 -3.12
CA LEU A 832 -19.45 16.94 -2.21
C LEU A 832 -19.71 18.45 -2.21
N ALA A 833 -19.93 19.04 -3.39
CA ALA A 833 -20.28 20.45 -3.52
C ALA A 833 -21.57 20.83 -2.79
N VAL A 834 -22.59 19.97 -2.84
CA VAL A 834 -23.88 20.25 -2.18
C VAL A 834 -23.79 20.05 -0.66
N PHE A 835 -23.09 19.03 -0.18
CA PHE A 835 -23.12 18.64 1.24
C PHE A 835 -21.96 19.19 2.06
N PHE A 836 -20.77 19.22 1.50
CA PHE A 836 -19.56 19.61 2.23
C PHE A 836 -19.14 21.05 1.97
N THR A 837 -19.08 21.44 0.72
CA THR A 837 -18.50 22.75 0.39
C THR A 837 -19.54 23.86 0.32
N ARG A 838 -20.77 23.55 -0.11
CA ARG A 838 -21.85 24.51 -0.40
C ARG A 838 -21.39 25.75 -1.18
N ILE A 839 -20.27 25.62 -1.85
CA ILE A 839 -19.72 26.56 -2.84
C ILE A 839 -19.96 25.94 -4.22
N ALA A 840 -19.51 26.57 -5.26
CA ALA A 840 -19.57 26.00 -6.60
C ALA A 840 -18.85 24.62 -6.63
N PRO A 841 -19.39 23.61 -7.34
CA PRO A 841 -18.69 22.35 -7.52
C PRO A 841 -17.35 22.59 -8.20
N PHE A 842 -16.43 21.63 -8.03
CA PHE A 842 -15.19 21.63 -8.81
C PHE A 842 -15.48 21.72 -10.31
N THR A 843 -14.67 22.48 -11.04
CA THR A 843 -14.66 22.34 -12.50
C THR A 843 -14.29 20.90 -12.89
N PRO A 844 -14.62 20.44 -14.10
CA PRO A 844 -14.21 19.10 -14.55
C PRO A 844 -12.70 18.84 -14.42
N GLU A 845 -11.89 19.87 -14.69
CA GLU A 845 -10.43 19.80 -14.59
C GLU A 845 -9.98 19.68 -13.12
N GLN A 846 -10.55 20.47 -12.22
CA GLN A 846 -10.29 20.40 -10.78
C GLN A 846 -10.71 19.06 -10.19
N LEU A 847 -11.91 18.58 -10.56
CA LEU A 847 -12.41 17.29 -10.14
C LEU A 847 -11.48 16.16 -10.60
N LYS A 848 -11.02 16.23 -11.86
CA LYS A 848 -10.04 15.27 -12.36
C LYS A 848 -8.72 15.36 -11.60
N ALA A 849 -8.23 16.55 -11.33
CA ALA A 849 -6.96 16.74 -10.62
C ALA A 849 -7.00 16.16 -9.20
N VAL A 850 -8.05 16.46 -8.43
CA VAL A 850 -8.20 15.95 -7.06
C VAL A 850 -8.37 14.42 -7.03
N ASN A 851 -9.11 13.86 -7.99
CA ASN A 851 -9.29 12.41 -8.09
C ASN A 851 -7.99 11.71 -8.46
N ASP A 852 -7.27 12.24 -9.45
CA ASP A 852 -6.00 11.68 -9.91
C ASP A 852 -4.94 11.74 -8.78
N TYR A 853 -4.90 12.83 -8.00
CA TYR A 853 -4.04 12.92 -6.82
C TYR A 853 -4.43 11.88 -5.76
N THR A 854 -5.72 11.81 -5.39
CA THR A 854 -6.19 10.93 -4.32
C THR A 854 -5.85 9.46 -4.58
N VAL A 855 -5.95 8.99 -5.83
CA VAL A 855 -5.57 7.61 -6.17
C VAL A 855 -4.07 7.36 -6.16
N THR A 856 -3.24 8.39 -6.18
CA THR A 856 -1.78 8.25 -6.11
C THR A 856 -1.22 8.22 -4.69
N ILE A 857 -2.05 8.43 -3.66
CA ILE A 857 -1.61 8.42 -2.26
C ILE A 857 -1.09 7.02 -1.92
N PRO A 858 0.24 6.88 -1.64
CA PRO A 858 0.86 5.57 -1.47
C PRO A 858 0.55 4.97 -0.11
N ARG A 859 0.68 3.65 -0.03
CA ARG A 859 0.74 2.93 1.25
C ARG A 859 2.15 2.99 1.79
N PRO A 860 2.33 3.15 3.11
CA PRO A 860 3.64 2.97 3.72
C PRO A 860 4.09 1.49 3.58
N PRO A 861 5.39 1.21 3.66
CA PRO A 861 5.90 -0.16 3.79
C PRO A 861 5.24 -0.87 4.98
N ASN A 862 4.90 -2.16 4.82
CA ASN A 862 4.28 -2.91 5.90
C ASN A 862 5.32 -3.27 6.98
N ARG A 863 5.21 -2.67 8.18
CA ARG A 863 6.12 -2.91 9.31
C ARG A 863 6.06 -4.32 9.90
N HIS A 864 4.94 -5.01 9.72
CA HIS A 864 4.75 -6.37 10.22
C HIS A 864 5.28 -7.42 9.23
N ARG A 865 5.50 -7.04 7.99
CA ARG A 865 6.11 -7.87 6.96
C ARG A 865 6.93 -7.00 6.00
N PRO A 866 8.20 -6.75 6.27
CA PRO A 866 9.08 -6.05 5.33
C PRO A 866 9.09 -6.73 3.95
N PRO A 867 9.26 -5.98 2.86
CA PRO A 867 9.29 -6.54 1.52
C PRO A 867 10.26 -7.72 1.38
N GLY A 868 9.77 -8.87 0.88
CA GLY A 868 10.56 -10.08 0.70
C GLY A 868 10.81 -10.91 1.97
N ALA A 869 10.33 -10.46 3.14
CA ALA A 869 10.44 -11.26 4.36
C ALA A 869 9.46 -12.43 4.34
N PRO A 870 9.88 -13.65 4.77
CA PRO A 870 8.99 -14.78 4.94
C PRO A 870 8.04 -14.52 6.12
N LEU A 871 6.86 -15.15 6.08
CA LEU A 871 5.94 -15.12 7.22
C LEU A 871 6.58 -15.76 8.47
N THR A 872 6.34 -15.17 9.63
CA THR A 872 6.71 -15.78 10.90
C THR A 872 5.89 -17.06 11.16
N PRO A 873 6.28 -17.92 12.12
CA PRO A 873 5.46 -19.09 12.45
C PRO A 873 4.02 -18.75 12.84
N ALA A 874 3.79 -17.68 13.59
CA ALA A 874 2.45 -17.21 13.97
C ALA A 874 1.65 -16.76 12.75
N GLN A 875 2.25 -15.94 11.89
CA GLN A 875 1.63 -15.45 10.64
C GLN A 875 1.27 -16.60 9.68
N ARG A 876 2.11 -17.64 9.59
CA ARG A 876 1.79 -18.84 8.77
C ARG A 876 0.59 -19.59 9.32
N ARG A 877 0.52 -19.83 10.64
CA ARG A 877 -0.66 -20.46 11.25
C ARG A 877 -1.91 -19.58 11.04
N GLY A 878 -1.77 -18.26 11.18
CA GLY A 878 -2.84 -17.31 10.93
C GLY A 878 -3.34 -17.35 9.48
N LYS A 879 -2.44 -17.47 8.51
CA LYS A 879 -2.80 -17.65 7.10
C LYS A 879 -3.65 -18.92 6.90
N VAL A 880 -3.26 -20.03 7.49
CA VAL A 880 -4.02 -21.28 7.43
C VAL A 880 -5.43 -21.11 8.03
N LEU A 881 -5.55 -20.37 9.13
CA LEU A 881 -6.85 -20.06 9.76
C LEU A 881 -7.71 -19.16 8.86
N PHE A 882 -7.12 -18.17 8.21
CA PHE A 882 -7.81 -17.28 7.27
C PHE A 882 -8.34 -18.04 6.03
N GLU A 883 -7.60 -19.04 5.58
CA GLU A 883 -7.93 -19.86 4.39
C GLU A 883 -8.76 -21.10 4.70
N ARG A 884 -9.01 -21.40 5.98
CA ARG A 884 -9.62 -22.65 6.40
C ARG A 884 -11.04 -22.87 5.84
N ALA A 885 -11.35 -24.12 5.52
CA ALA A 885 -12.67 -24.56 5.08
C ALA A 885 -13.42 -25.38 6.13
N ARG A 886 -12.78 -25.66 7.28
CA ARG A 886 -13.34 -26.49 8.37
C ARG A 886 -13.08 -25.84 9.72
N THR A 887 -14.02 -26.07 10.64
CA THR A 887 -13.90 -25.73 12.05
C THR A 887 -12.91 -26.68 12.75
N ASN A 888 -12.51 -26.36 13.99
CA ASN A 888 -11.59 -27.21 14.78
C ASN A 888 -12.16 -28.61 15.05
N ASP A 889 -13.48 -28.78 15.11
CA ASP A 889 -14.15 -30.08 15.28
C ASP A 889 -14.42 -30.79 13.93
N GLY A 890 -13.89 -30.26 12.81
CA GLY A 890 -13.93 -30.88 11.48
C GLY A 890 -15.20 -30.61 10.67
N ARG A 891 -16.18 -29.84 11.17
CA ARG A 891 -17.38 -29.45 10.42
C ARG A 891 -16.99 -28.54 9.26
N GLU A 892 -17.67 -28.70 8.12
CA GLU A 892 -17.45 -27.82 6.98
C GLU A 892 -18.03 -26.42 7.24
N ILE A 893 -17.21 -25.38 6.99
CA ILE A 893 -17.62 -23.98 7.06
C ILE A 893 -18.33 -23.66 5.74
N PRO A 894 -19.59 -23.18 5.77
CA PRO A 894 -20.25 -22.68 4.57
C PRO A 894 -19.42 -21.62 3.86
N ASN A 895 -19.52 -21.52 2.54
CA ASN A 895 -18.69 -20.57 1.78
C ASN A 895 -18.81 -19.14 2.29
N GLU A 896 -20.03 -18.71 2.66
CA GLU A 896 -20.34 -17.38 3.16
C GLU A 896 -19.68 -17.09 4.53
N GLY A 897 -19.32 -18.14 5.27
CA GLY A 897 -18.63 -18.04 6.56
C GLY A 897 -17.10 -18.11 6.48
N ARG A 898 -16.53 -18.27 5.29
CA ARG A 898 -15.07 -18.32 5.07
C ARG A 898 -14.53 -16.92 4.83
N CYS A 899 -13.40 -16.57 5.43
CA CYS A 899 -12.77 -15.25 5.23
C CYS A 899 -12.48 -14.99 3.74
N LEU A 900 -11.91 -15.98 3.02
CA LEU A 900 -11.61 -15.88 1.60
C LEU A 900 -12.83 -15.70 0.69
N PHE A 901 -14.06 -15.94 1.17
CA PHE A 901 -15.24 -15.73 0.35
C PHE A 901 -15.52 -14.25 0.05
N CYS A 902 -15.23 -13.39 1.03
CA CYS A 902 -15.38 -11.95 0.93
C CYS A 902 -14.03 -11.24 0.75
N HIS A 903 -12.99 -11.74 1.42
CA HIS A 903 -11.67 -11.13 1.46
C HIS A 903 -10.64 -11.98 0.70
N PHE A 904 -10.63 -11.93 -0.62
CA PHE A 904 -9.65 -12.64 -1.43
C PHE A 904 -8.64 -11.69 -2.10
N PRO A 905 -7.38 -12.19 -2.27
CA PRO A 905 -6.31 -11.39 -2.85
C PRO A 905 -6.65 -10.88 -4.27
N PRO A 906 -6.03 -9.77 -4.73
CA PRO A 906 -4.90 -9.07 -4.10
C PRO A 906 -5.30 -7.95 -3.14
N TYR A 907 -6.55 -7.46 -3.19
CA TYR A 907 -7.02 -6.36 -2.35
C TYR A 907 -7.79 -6.83 -1.12
N PHE A 908 -8.03 -8.14 -1.00
CA PHE A 908 -8.79 -8.73 0.10
C PHE A 908 -10.17 -8.11 0.25
N THR A 909 -10.89 -7.96 -0.87
CA THR A 909 -12.27 -7.52 -0.98
C THR A 909 -12.95 -8.19 -2.16
N ASP A 910 -14.25 -8.50 -2.04
CA ASP A 910 -15.09 -8.95 -3.15
C ASP A 910 -15.87 -7.79 -3.80
N ARG A 911 -15.72 -6.56 -3.25
CA ARG A 911 -16.37 -5.34 -3.75
C ARG A 911 -17.90 -5.44 -3.79
N GLN A 912 -18.46 -6.23 -2.89
CA GLN A 912 -19.89 -6.44 -2.73
C GLN A 912 -20.34 -5.97 -1.36
N GLN A 913 -21.63 -5.70 -1.23
CA GLN A 913 -22.24 -5.42 0.07
C GLN A 913 -22.56 -6.74 0.77
N ARG A 914 -22.15 -6.88 2.04
CA ARG A 914 -22.40 -8.05 2.88
C ARG A 914 -23.04 -7.66 4.19
N ASP A 915 -23.94 -8.52 4.67
CA ASP A 915 -24.46 -8.46 6.02
C ASP A 915 -23.58 -9.34 6.92
N VAL A 916 -22.86 -8.70 7.82
CA VAL A 916 -21.98 -9.37 8.79
C VAL A 916 -22.52 -9.24 10.22
N GLY A 917 -23.81 -8.94 10.38
CA GLY A 917 -24.47 -8.89 11.68
C GLY A 917 -24.14 -7.65 12.52
N THR A 918 -23.50 -6.64 11.95
CA THR A 918 -23.04 -5.45 12.70
C THR A 918 -23.99 -4.25 12.62
N LYS A 919 -25.19 -4.43 12.04
CA LYS A 919 -26.20 -3.38 11.95
C LYS A 919 -26.55 -2.81 13.31
N GLN A 920 -26.56 -1.49 13.43
CA GLN A 920 -26.99 -0.74 14.61
C GLN A 920 -28.36 -0.08 14.38
N PRO A 921 -29.09 0.33 15.43
CA PRO A 921 -30.43 0.90 15.30
C PRO A 921 -30.53 2.14 14.39
N LEU A 922 -29.45 2.90 14.26
CA LEU A 922 -29.39 4.08 13.40
C LEU A 922 -28.93 3.81 11.97
N ASP A 923 -28.54 2.58 11.64
CA ASP A 923 -28.14 2.24 10.29
C ASP A 923 -29.37 2.04 9.40
N ARG A 924 -29.36 2.68 8.22
CA ARG A 924 -30.42 2.56 7.22
C ARG A 924 -30.53 1.14 6.67
N GLN A 925 -29.38 0.49 6.51
CA GLN A 925 -29.26 -0.85 5.93
C GLN A 925 -28.37 -1.74 6.80
N GLY A 926 -28.46 -3.07 6.58
CA GLY A 926 -27.61 -4.04 7.29
C GLY A 926 -26.48 -4.61 6.45
N LYS A 927 -26.37 -4.17 5.18
CA LYS A 927 -25.31 -4.64 4.27
C LYS A 927 -24.34 -3.52 4.01
N PHE A 928 -23.06 -3.82 4.17
CA PHE A 928 -21.97 -2.87 3.99
C PHE A 928 -20.98 -3.36 2.94
N ASP A 929 -20.31 -2.44 2.25
CA ASP A 929 -19.24 -2.73 1.33
C ASP A 929 -18.10 -3.46 2.06
N VAL A 930 -17.61 -4.55 1.47
CA VAL A 930 -16.47 -5.29 2.01
C VAL A 930 -15.20 -4.48 1.80
N PRO A 931 -14.61 -3.91 2.86
CA PRO A 931 -13.41 -3.09 2.73
C PRO A 931 -12.22 -3.95 2.30
N HIS A 932 -11.26 -3.35 1.59
CA HIS A 932 -9.97 -3.99 1.40
C HIS A 932 -9.22 -4.12 2.74
N LEU A 933 -8.44 -5.19 2.92
CA LEU A 933 -7.70 -5.42 4.16
C LEU A 933 -6.23 -4.93 4.11
N ASN A 934 -5.81 -4.36 3.00
CA ASN A 934 -4.45 -3.87 2.88
C ASN A 934 -4.16 -2.76 3.90
N ASN A 935 -3.09 -2.91 4.67
CA ASN A 935 -2.71 -2.03 5.79
C ASN A 935 -3.80 -1.92 6.88
N ILE A 936 -4.58 -2.99 7.08
CA ILE A 936 -5.65 -3.03 8.07
C ILE A 936 -5.17 -2.73 9.50
N TYR A 937 -3.91 -3.02 9.79
CA TYR A 937 -3.30 -2.80 11.11
C TYR A 937 -3.24 -1.33 11.55
N ASP A 938 -3.32 -0.38 10.61
CA ASP A 938 -3.29 1.08 10.88
C ASP A 938 -4.67 1.73 10.88
N SER A 939 -5.73 1.02 10.51
CA SER A 939 -7.03 1.62 10.17
C SER A 939 -8.03 1.63 11.33
N ALA A 940 -7.59 1.45 12.57
CA ALA A 940 -8.47 1.51 13.75
C ALA A 940 -9.10 2.92 13.94
N PRO A 941 -10.39 3.00 14.34
CA PRO A 941 -11.29 1.90 14.72
C PRO A 941 -11.82 1.12 13.52
N TYR A 942 -12.47 -0.03 13.76
CA TYR A 942 -12.91 -0.96 12.73
C TYR A 942 -14.43 -1.08 12.65
N LEU A 943 -14.91 -1.79 11.61
CA LEU A 943 -16.30 -1.92 11.19
C LEU A 943 -16.85 -0.60 10.62
N HIS A 944 -18.05 -0.66 10.02
CA HIS A 944 -18.62 0.46 9.25
C HIS A 944 -18.81 1.76 10.05
N ASN A 945 -18.94 1.66 11.34
CA ASN A 945 -19.18 2.79 12.24
C ASN A 945 -18.13 2.94 13.36
N GLY A 946 -16.99 2.25 13.25
CA GLY A 946 -15.90 2.37 14.21
C GLY A 946 -16.17 1.77 15.59
N MET A 947 -17.10 0.79 15.70
CA MET A 947 -17.48 0.23 17.00
C MET A 947 -16.43 -0.70 17.62
N ALA A 948 -15.51 -1.23 16.83
CA ALA A 948 -14.41 -2.06 17.30
C ALA A 948 -13.09 -1.27 17.33
N ASN A 949 -12.46 -1.14 18.48
CA ASN A 949 -11.21 -0.41 18.65
C ASN A 949 -9.98 -1.24 18.24
N THR A 950 -10.11 -2.56 18.25
CA THR A 950 -9.04 -3.49 17.90
C THR A 950 -9.53 -4.55 16.92
N LEU A 951 -8.61 -5.18 16.19
CA LEU A 951 -8.95 -6.33 15.34
C LEU A 951 -9.56 -7.46 16.15
N GLU A 952 -9.13 -7.66 17.39
CA GLU A 952 -9.67 -8.68 18.28
C GLU A 952 -11.15 -8.49 18.60
N GLU A 953 -11.56 -7.23 18.86
CA GLU A 953 -12.96 -6.90 19.21
C GLU A 953 -13.94 -7.21 18.07
N ILE A 954 -13.50 -7.22 16.81
CA ILE A 954 -14.33 -7.62 15.67
C ILE A 954 -14.97 -8.99 15.92
N TRP A 955 -14.22 -9.94 16.48
CA TRP A 955 -14.69 -11.31 16.69
C TRP A 955 -15.10 -11.58 18.13
N THR A 956 -14.40 -11.04 19.12
CA THR A 956 -14.70 -11.32 20.55
C THR A 956 -15.93 -10.56 21.05
N VAL A 957 -16.27 -9.43 20.43
CA VAL A 957 -17.39 -8.57 20.85
C VAL A 957 -18.49 -8.52 19.79
N HIS A 958 -18.13 -8.38 18.51
CA HIS A 958 -19.06 -8.03 17.44
C HIS A 958 -19.41 -9.20 16.50
N ASN A 959 -18.97 -10.44 16.78
CA ASN A 959 -19.29 -11.63 16.00
C ASN A 959 -19.84 -12.81 16.84
N PRO A 960 -20.86 -12.62 17.70
CA PRO A 960 -21.33 -13.67 18.60
C PRO A 960 -21.98 -14.85 17.88
N TYR A 961 -22.40 -14.68 16.62
CA TYR A 961 -23.13 -15.67 15.83
C TYR A 961 -22.38 -16.15 14.58
N ASP A 962 -21.07 -15.95 14.49
CA ASP A 962 -20.23 -16.30 13.33
C ASP A 962 -20.73 -15.71 12.00
N THR A 963 -21.34 -14.53 12.04
CA THR A 963 -21.83 -13.81 10.86
C THR A 963 -20.71 -13.10 10.09
N HIS A 964 -19.62 -12.77 10.78
CA HIS A 964 -18.40 -12.20 10.20
C HIS A 964 -17.24 -13.21 10.22
N GLY A 965 -17.45 -14.34 9.54
CA GLY A 965 -16.54 -15.46 9.53
C GLY A 965 -16.73 -16.38 10.75
N TYR A 966 -16.51 -17.67 10.54
CA TYR A 966 -16.58 -18.66 11.62
C TYR A 966 -15.32 -18.57 12.48
N THR A 967 -15.44 -18.05 13.67
CA THR A 967 -14.30 -17.81 14.59
C THR A 967 -14.56 -18.26 16.03
N ASN A 968 -15.82 -18.54 16.38
CA ASN A 968 -16.19 -18.90 17.76
C ASN A 968 -15.67 -20.27 18.24
N ASP A 969 -15.18 -21.11 17.32
CA ASP A 969 -14.49 -22.37 17.63
C ASP A 969 -12.97 -22.20 17.82
N MET A 970 -12.42 -21.02 17.52
CA MET A 970 -11.00 -20.75 17.66
C MET A 970 -10.58 -20.58 19.12
N THR A 971 -9.42 -21.10 19.46
CA THR A 971 -8.76 -20.74 20.72
C THR A 971 -8.23 -19.29 20.65
N LYS A 972 -7.91 -18.73 21.81
CA LYS A 972 -7.30 -17.40 21.90
C LYS A 972 -5.98 -17.32 21.12
N ASP A 973 -5.16 -18.36 21.16
CA ASP A 973 -3.89 -18.43 20.43
C ASP A 973 -4.13 -18.46 18.91
N GLN A 974 -5.14 -19.19 18.45
CA GLN A 974 -5.53 -19.20 17.04
C GLN A 974 -6.04 -17.83 16.58
N LEU A 975 -6.84 -17.16 17.41
CA LEU A 975 -7.28 -15.81 17.10
C LEU A 975 -6.10 -14.82 17.02
N ASN A 976 -5.14 -14.94 17.94
CA ASN A 976 -3.91 -14.14 17.90
C ASN A 976 -3.10 -14.42 16.63
N ASP A 977 -2.95 -15.69 16.24
CA ASP A 977 -2.27 -16.06 15.00
C ASP A 977 -2.98 -15.47 13.76
N LEU A 978 -4.32 -15.51 13.73
CA LEU A 978 -5.11 -14.90 12.66
C LEU A 978 -4.85 -13.39 12.57
N ILE A 979 -4.86 -12.68 13.70
CA ILE A 979 -4.56 -11.24 13.77
C ILE A 979 -3.13 -10.96 13.30
N GLU A 980 -2.15 -11.77 13.69
CA GLU A 980 -0.76 -11.63 13.21
C GLU A 980 -0.66 -11.79 11.68
N TYR A 981 -1.44 -12.68 11.08
CA TYR A 981 -1.52 -12.77 9.62
C TYR A 981 -2.17 -11.53 8.99
N LEU A 982 -3.30 -11.06 9.52
CA LEU A 982 -3.98 -9.88 9.01
C LEU A 982 -3.08 -8.63 9.03
N LYS A 983 -2.21 -8.50 10.02
CA LYS A 983 -1.21 -7.43 10.07
C LYS A 983 -0.22 -7.47 8.90
N THR A 984 -0.08 -8.59 8.21
CA THR A 984 0.81 -8.71 7.05
C THR A 984 0.18 -8.26 5.73
N LEU A 985 -1.11 -7.92 5.73
CA LEU A 985 -1.89 -7.51 4.56
C LEU A 985 -1.86 -5.95 4.38
#